data_dc3b89dcfa999c6263186e4be40ed220
#
_entry.id   dc3b89dcfa999c6263186e4be40ed220
#
_cell.length_a   1.000
_cell.length_b   1.000
_cell.length_c   1.000
_cell.angle_alpha   90.00
_cell.angle_beta   90.00
_cell.angle_gamma   90.00
#
_symmetry.space_group_name_H-M   'P 1'
#
loop_
_entity.id
_entity.type
_entity.pdbx_description
1 polymer ?
#
loop_
_entity_poly.entity_id
_entity_poly.type
_entity_poly.pdbx_seq_one_letter_code
_entity_poly.pdbx_strand_id
1 'polypeptide(L)'
;VLNHTGNFGEEKLCKLFDRDTQLRNQAYIDACMTPTETLGSDYLTILPKDQYHRRLTMMKNMDGQNRDIHNYWHHYGQFGWDDPSRWWGQIAGDCVDLNTENDEVAKYLVDCYGQFIKMGVDGFRIDTSGHISRLTFNHQFVPQFAALGKQYENKRLNKAPFFMYGEVCTRGHDATYRGQANLSCYFYTWKSDESLMNQWDGSQSFWDSQVLPEGSGPIGPQALCGKESFGDKKSENAKMINGAWHEPDYSEASGFNVIDFPMHYSYNTANDAFRVAKEDELYNDATYNVVYVDSHDYSPGPNDTNRFGGTDAQWAENLSLMFTFRGIPCIYYGSEVGFRRGVRIDPGPNGPLSNTGRAYFGGYITGDVTATDFGEYKATGNVAASLNHDVAQHLIRLNKIRQAVPALRKGQWTTDGCKATGKNGIAFKRATKDCYALVALNGGATFTDCPAGTYTDVVTGKTYAGSTIEVEAPSTQGQLRVLVKDWKDGKIGEDGAFIYDTTAKSLDGQDYDGNEEAGTIWNQQGPIQPASVLFSQAGGSFRTETINLTVTLSEDAKSGWYQIQGQDKVNLTPGVSENLTIGAGMNFGDTKTIEWSAEAQDGKVKTGSLTFKKVDPNATIMVYVQAENAPYIYAWSKGSSIKKLKGDWPGTKMTESEEINGEKYWTCAFDGVESFNVILNNNSGAQSGEFSGITGDIYLKYDGGSNAQEIDAPVNTAAKVTLSPNGGDFEKTVTVTATLNNNAKSGWYKIGNGEQVALTPGKPSTFTLGADM
;
A
#
# COMPACT_ATOMS: atom_id res chain seq x y z
N VAL A 1 -14.76 24.80 -4.71
CA VAL A 1 -14.57 25.90 -5.67
C VAL A 1 -15.58 25.77 -6.79
N LEU A 2 -16.45 26.78 -6.95
CA LEU A 2 -17.34 26.84 -8.10
C LEU A 2 -16.53 27.27 -9.32
N ASN A 3 -16.16 26.31 -10.15
CA ASN A 3 -15.54 26.66 -11.42
C ASN A 3 -16.60 27.28 -12.35
N HIS A 4 -16.33 28.45 -12.82
CA HIS A 4 -17.26 29.33 -13.53
C HIS A 4 -16.71 29.78 -14.85
N THR A 5 -15.51 29.41 -15.20
CA THR A 5 -14.91 29.76 -16.50
C THR A 5 -15.20 28.74 -17.57
N GLY A 6 -15.70 27.53 -17.21
CA GLY A 6 -16.03 26.49 -18.16
C GLY A 6 -17.38 26.70 -18.82
N ASN A 7 -17.53 26.17 -20.03
CA ASN A 7 -18.81 25.91 -20.63
C ASN A 7 -19.51 24.80 -19.84
N PHE A 8 -20.16 25.17 -18.74
CA PHE A 8 -21.11 24.27 -18.15
C PHE A 8 -22.35 24.31 -19.03
N GLY A 9 -22.80 23.18 -19.51
CA GLY A 9 -24.12 23.06 -20.04
C GLY A 9 -25.10 23.61 -19.00
N GLU A 10 -26.22 24.12 -19.45
CA GLU A 10 -27.21 24.81 -18.63
C GLU A 10 -27.61 24.03 -17.38
N GLU A 11 -27.71 22.72 -17.49
CA GLU A 11 -28.09 21.81 -16.42
C GLU A 11 -27.00 21.58 -15.36
N LYS A 12 -25.81 22.07 -15.59
CA LYS A 12 -24.64 21.74 -14.79
C LYS A 12 -24.13 22.86 -13.90
N LEU A 13 -24.86 23.92 -13.79
CA LEU A 13 -24.64 24.87 -12.72
C LEU A 13 -24.84 24.16 -11.38
N CYS A 14 -23.79 24.07 -10.67
CA CYS A 14 -23.64 23.31 -9.45
C CYS A 14 -24.88 23.16 -8.59
N LYS A 15 -25.37 21.97 -8.50
CA LYS A 15 -26.30 21.53 -7.45
C LYS A 15 -25.54 21.21 -6.16
N LEU A 16 -24.61 22.07 -5.75
CA LEU A 16 -23.70 21.81 -4.65
C LEU A 16 -24.45 21.43 -3.38
N PHE A 17 -25.54 22.10 -3.10
CA PHE A 17 -26.33 21.93 -1.87
C PHE A 17 -27.73 21.38 -2.13
N ASP A 18 -27.96 20.67 -3.23
CA ASP A 18 -29.30 20.23 -3.62
C ASP A 18 -29.85 19.08 -2.77
N ARG A 19 -29.04 18.40 -2.00
CA ARG A 19 -29.47 17.33 -1.09
C ARG A 19 -30.01 17.83 0.24
N ASP A 20 -29.64 19.03 0.67
CA ASP A 20 -30.10 19.63 1.92
C ASP A 20 -31.06 20.76 1.63
N THR A 21 -32.27 20.66 2.16
CA THR A 21 -33.32 21.68 1.91
C THR A 21 -33.00 23.02 2.53
N GLN A 22 -32.15 23.08 3.56
CA GLN A 22 -31.70 24.32 4.15
C GLN A 22 -30.67 25.04 3.28
N LEU A 23 -29.89 24.29 2.51
CA LEU A 23 -28.90 24.81 1.59
C LEU A 23 -29.46 25.07 0.19
N ARG A 24 -30.71 24.70 -0.04
CA ARG A 24 -31.41 24.88 -1.33
C ARG A 24 -32.10 26.24 -1.37
N ASN A 25 -31.82 26.97 -2.42
CA ASN A 25 -32.61 28.11 -2.78
C ASN A 25 -33.33 27.86 -4.11
N GLN A 26 -34.65 28.00 -4.15
CA GLN A 26 -35.45 27.69 -5.34
C GLN A 26 -35.03 28.56 -6.53
N ALA A 27 -34.77 29.86 -6.31
CA ALA A 27 -34.31 30.73 -7.39
C ALA A 27 -32.97 30.30 -7.98
N TYR A 28 -32.05 29.73 -7.16
CA TYR A 28 -30.78 29.18 -7.66
C TYR A 28 -30.98 27.88 -8.42
N ILE A 29 -31.85 27.02 -7.95
CA ILE A 29 -32.20 25.77 -8.65
C ILE A 29 -32.85 26.12 -9.99
N ASP A 30 -33.78 27.05 -10.02
CA ASP A 30 -34.44 27.50 -11.24
C ASP A 30 -33.43 28.10 -12.22
N ALA A 31 -32.45 28.87 -11.75
CA ALA A 31 -31.37 29.41 -12.55
C ALA A 31 -30.46 28.31 -13.13
N CYS A 32 -30.27 27.19 -12.41
CA CYS A 32 -29.52 26.06 -12.90
C CYS A 32 -30.27 25.26 -13.96
N MET A 33 -31.58 25.17 -13.83
CA MET A 33 -32.45 24.39 -14.71
C MET A 33 -32.98 25.16 -15.92
N THR A 34 -33.18 26.46 -15.76
CA THR A 34 -33.73 27.37 -16.78
C THR A 34 -32.88 28.67 -16.87
N PRO A 35 -31.61 28.55 -17.26
CA PRO A 35 -30.65 29.65 -17.16
C PRO A 35 -31.02 30.85 -18.01
N THR A 36 -31.63 30.66 -19.16
CA THR A 36 -32.04 31.74 -20.06
C THR A 36 -33.24 32.51 -19.54
N GLU A 37 -34.11 31.88 -18.75
CA GLU A 37 -35.25 32.55 -18.12
C GLU A 37 -34.86 33.37 -16.88
N THR A 38 -33.92 32.82 -16.10
CA THR A 38 -33.55 33.40 -14.79
C THR A 38 -32.32 34.30 -14.83
N LEU A 39 -31.35 34.01 -15.72
CA LEU A 39 -30.11 34.76 -15.86
C LEU A 39 -30.08 35.67 -17.11
N GLY A 40 -31.13 35.67 -17.90
CA GLY A 40 -31.31 36.48 -19.10
C GLY A 40 -31.25 35.66 -20.40
N SER A 41 -32.04 36.10 -21.37
CA SER A 41 -32.18 35.40 -22.67
C SER A 41 -30.87 35.27 -23.46
N ASP A 42 -29.91 36.14 -23.19
CA ASP A 42 -28.57 36.15 -23.80
C ASP A 42 -27.51 35.32 -23.00
N TYR A 43 -27.91 34.76 -21.85
CA TYR A 43 -26.98 34.12 -20.90
C TYR A 43 -26.04 33.09 -21.55
N LEU A 44 -26.53 32.24 -22.44
CA LEU A 44 -25.76 31.19 -23.10
C LEU A 44 -24.82 31.72 -24.20
N THR A 45 -24.99 32.97 -24.61
CA THR A 45 -24.23 33.58 -25.72
C THR A 45 -23.18 34.58 -25.27
N ILE A 46 -23.26 35.05 -24.03
CA ILE A 46 -22.28 35.98 -23.44
C ILE A 46 -21.01 35.27 -23.07
N LEU A 47 -19.92 36.04 -22.83
CA LEU A 47 -18.64 35.49 -22.44
C LEU A 47 -18.73 34.71 -21.11
N PRO A 48 -17.96 33.63 -20.92
CA PRO A 48 -17.98 32.85 -19.68
C PRO A 48 -17.79 33.67 -18.40
N LYS A 49 -16.92 34.69 -18.43
CA LYS A 49 -16.74 35.63 -17.29
C LYS A 49 -18.01 36.38 -16.93
N ASP A 50 -18.80 36.78 -17.93
CA ASP A 50 -20.03 37.54 -17.72
C ASP A 50 -21.16 36.59 -17.26
N GLN A 51 -21.18 35.35 -17.75
CA GLN A 51 -22.03 34.29 -17.21
C GLN A 51 -21.75 34.07 -15.72
N TYR A 52 -20.50 33.98 -15.36
CA TYR A 52 -20.09 33.87 -13.97
C TYR A 52 -20.58 35.04 -13.12
N HIS A 53 -20.33 36.26 -13.53
CA HIS A 53 -20.75 37.41 -12.77
C HIS A 53 -22.27 37.49 -12.58
N ARG A 54 -23.05 37.06 -13.55
CA ARG A 54 -24.52 36.98 -13.39
C ARG A 54 -24.89 35.92 -12.37
N ARG A 55 -24.29 34.72 -12.40
CA ARG A 55 -24.53 33.69 -11.40
C ARG A 55 -24.13 34.17 -10.00
N LEU A 56 -22.95 34.74 -9.88
CA LEU A 56 -22.46 35.25 -8.60
C LEU A 56 -23.36 36.32 -8.02
N THR A 57 -23.81 37.27 -8.83
CA THR A 57 -24.77 38.32 -8.40
C THR A 57 -26.07 37.69 -7.96
N MET A 58 -26.60 36.72 -8.69
CA MET A 58 -27.82 36.02 -8.31
C MET A 58 -27.63 35.29 -6.98
N MET A 59 -26.55 34.52 -6.82
CA MET A 59 -26.25 33.79 -5.58
C MET A 59 -26.14 34.75 -4.38
N LYS A 60 -25.44 35.85 -4.52
CA LYS A 60 -25.33 36.89 -3.46
C LYS A 60 -26.69 37.46 -3.09
N ASN A 61 -27.62 37.52 -4.02
CA ASN A 61 -28.97 38.06 -3.77
C ASN A 61 -29.93 37.02 -3.17
N MET A 62 -29.67 35.74 -3.35
CA MET A 62 -30.53 34.67 -2.86
C MET A 62 -30.59 34.57 -1.35
N ASP A 63 -29.52 34.90 -0.66
CA ASP A 63 -29.48 34.94 0.80
C ASP A 63 -30.07 36.25 1.37
N GLY A 64 -30.85 37.01 0.60
CA GLY A 64 -31.41 38.26 0.99
C GLY A 64 -30.35 39.29 1.41
N GLN A 65 -30.46 40.50 0.96
CA GLN A 65 -29.55 41.58 1.32
C GLN A 65 -28.05 41.41 0.91
N ASN A 66 -27.75 40.62 -0.10
CA ASN A 66 -26.38 40.35 -0.54
C ASN A 66 -25.49 39.71 0.54
N ARG A 67 -26.04 38.80 1.36
CA ARG A 67 -25.33 38.13 2.43
C ARG A 67 -25.48 36.64 2.31
N ASP A 68 -24.39 35.94 2.59
CA ASP A 68 -24.36 34.50 2.85
C ASP A 68 -24.70 34.27 4.34
N ILE A 69 -25.99 34.17 4.67
CA ILE A 69 -26.46 34.05 6.05
C ILE A 69 -26.03 32.71 6.70
N HIS A 70 -25.59 31.73 5.91
CA HIS A 70 -25.17 30.42 6.40
C HIS A 70 -23.65 30.29 6.46
N ASN A 71 -22.88 31.28 5.99
CA ASN A 71 -21.43 31.24 5.91
C ASN A 71 -20.89 30.04 5.12
N TYR A 72 -21.50 29.72 3.99
CA TYR A 72 -21.02 28.65 3.12
C TYR A 72 -19.76 29.01 2.34
N TRP A 73 -19.45 30.30 2.27
CA TRP A 73 -18.33 30.84 1.51
C TRP A 73 -17.39 31.63 2.43
N HIS A 74 -16.11 31.61 2.10
CA HIS A 74 -15.18 32.56 2.64
C HIS A 74 -15.36 33.91 1.95
N HIS A 75 -15.66 34.95 2.73
CA HIS A 75 -15.88 36.32 2.24
C HIS A 75 -14.60 37.14 2.27
N TYR A 76 -13.44 36.51 2.04
CA TYR A 76 -12.17 37.17 1.96
C TYR A 76 -11.81 37.41 0.49
N GLY A 77 -11.15 38.50 0.17
CA GLY A 77 -10.69 38.80 -1.19
C GLY A 77 -9.56 37.88 -1.63
N GLN A 78 -8.81 38.27 -2.63
CA GLN A 78 -7.69 37.50 -3.11
C GLN A 78 -6.67 37.26 -1.97
N PHE A 79 -6.21 36.02 -1.84
CA PHE A 79 -5.29 35.61 -0.77
C PHE A 79 -3.85 36.05 -1.06
N GLY A 80 -3.02 36.10 0.01
CA GLY A 80 -1.57 36.16 -0.07
C GLY A 80 -0.95 34.75 -0.10
N TRP A 81 -0.01 34.52 -1.03
CA TRP A 81 0.67 33.21 -1.10
C TRP A 81 1.53 32.90 0.14
N ASP A 82 1.96 33.93 0.83
CA ASP A 82 2.97 33.86 1.87
C ASP A 82 2.42 34.11 3.29
N ASP A 83 1.10 34.11 3.43
CA ASP A 83 0.45 34.32 4.71
C ASP A 83 -0.79 33.40 4.89
N PRO A 84 -1.34 33.31 6.11
CA PRO A 84 -2.49 32.45 6.40
C PRO A 84 -3.77 32.78 5.63
N SER A 85 -3.88 33.95 4.99
CA SER A 85 -5.07 34.28 4.17
C SER A 85 -5.29 33.30 3.03
N ARG A 86 -4.27 32.53 2.63
CA ARG A 86 -4.42 31.47 1.64
C ARG A 86 -5.39 30.36 2.06
N TRP A 87 -5.75 30.25 3.34
CA TRP A 87 -6.72 29.26 3.82
C TRP A 87 -8.17 29.69 3.65
N TRP A 88 -8.41 31.00 3.49
CA TRP A 88 -9.77 31.56 3.38
C TRP A 88 -9.90 32.62 2.29
N GLY A 89 -8.90 32.84 1.50
CA GLY A 89 -8.93 33.78 0.39
C GLY A 89 -9.13 33.09 -0.95
N GLN A 90 -9.62 33.85 -1.92
CA GLN A 90 -9.85 33.34 -3.27
C GLN A 90 -8.53 33.11 -4.00
N ILE A 91 -8.33 31.92 -4.61
CA ILE A 91 -7.15 31.59 -5.40
C ILE A 91 -7.06 32.44 -6.65
N ALA A 92 -8.18 32.68 -7.32
CA ALA A 92 -8.30 33.55 -8.46
C ALA A 92 -9.54 34.42 -8.28
N GLY A 93 -9.52 35.64 -8.77
CA GLY A 93 -10.58 36.62 -8.55
C GLY A 93 -11.97 36.18 -8.99
N ASP A 94 -12.08 35.13 -9.74
CA ASP A 94 -13.31 34.54 -10.22
C ASP A 94 -13.65 33.17 -9.60
N CYS A 95 -12.86 32.70 -8.62
CA CYS A 95 -13.08 31.46 -7.90
C CYS A 95 -13.54 31.77 -6.47
N VAL A 96 -14.82 31.63 -6.21
CA VAL A 96 -15.36 31.75 -4.85
C VAL A 96 -14.86 30.59 -3.99
N ASP A 97 -14.36 30.91 -2.81
CA ASP A 97 -13.80 29.93 -1.89
C ASP A 97 -14.87 29.37 -0.96
N LEU A 98 -14.93 28.04 -0.86
CA LEU A 98 -15.87 27.36 0.05
C LEU A 98 -15.37 27.45 1.49
N ASN A 99 -16.26 27.75 2.41
CA ASN A 99 -15.95 27.74 3.84
C ASN A 99 -15.85 26.30 4.35
N THR A 100 -14.69 25.71 4.25
CA THR A 100 -14.41 24.32 4.68
C THR A 100 -14.44 24.15 6.19
N GLU A 101 -14.44 25.23 6.96
CA GLU A 101 -14.60 25.27 8.41
C GLU A 101 -16.08 25.19 8.83
N ASN A 102 -17.01 25.42 7.91
CA ASN A 102 -18.44 25.24 8.14
C ASN A 102 -18.79 23.75 8.13
N ASP A 103 -19.42 23.26 9.21
CA ASP A 103 -19.71 21.83 9.40
C ASP A 103 -20.65 21.28 8.32
N GLU A 104 -21.59 22.08 7.81
CA GLU A 104 -22.50 21.63 6.75
C GLU A 104 -21.79 21.52 5.40
N VAL A 105 -20.91 22.46 5.08
CA VAL A 105 -20.07 22.42 3.88
C VAL A 105 -19.12 21.24 3.96
N ALA A 106 -18.43 21.06 5.09
CA ALA A 106 -17.52 19.94 5.30
C ALA A 106 -18.25 18.60 5.18
N LYS A 107 -19.42 18.49 5.84
CA LYS A 107 -20.25 17.27 5.72
C LYS A 107 -20.67 17.00 4.29
N TYR A 108 -21.08 18.00 3.53
CA TYR A 108 -21.43 17.85 2.12
C TYR A 108 -20.25 17.31 1.30
N LEU A 109 -19.05 17.89 1.49
CA LEU A 109 -17.84 17.44 0.81
C LEU A 109 -17.47 16.00 1.19
N VAL A 110 -17.56 15.65 2.47
CA VAL A 110 -17.30 14.28 2.94
C VAL A 110 -18.29 13.28 2.34
N ASP A 111 -19.57 13.65 2.27
CA ASP A 111 -20.57 12.79 1.67
C ASP A 111 -20.35 12.58 0.15
N CYS A 112 -19.94 13.65 -0.54
CA CYS A 112 -19.64 13.57 -1.98
C CYS A 112 -18.41 12.73 -2.27
N TYR A 113 -17.27 13.04 -1.65
CA TYR A 113 -16.03 12.32 -1.87
C TYR A 113 -16.03 10.93 -1.21
N GLY A 114 -16.75 10.77 -0.11
CA GLY A 114 -16.94 9.48 0.55
C GLY A 114 -17.57 8.41 -0.34
N GLN A 115 -18.33 8.77 -1.40
CA GLN A 115 -18.83 7.80 -2.36
C GLN A 115 -17.68 7.05 -3.06
N PHE A 116 -16.60 7.73 -3.41
CA PHE A 116 -15.44 7.10 -4.03
C PHE A 116 -14.76 6.12 -3.07
N ILE A 117 -14.68 6.44 -1.78
CA ILE A 117 -14.16 5.52 -0.75
C ILE A 117 -15.05 4.28 -0.65
N LYS A 118 -16.37 4.44 -0.67
CA LYS A 118 -17.33 3.32 -0.68
C LYS A 118 -17.21 2.44 -1.93
N MET A 119 -16.80 3.02 -3.06
CA MET A 119 -16.54 2.29 -4.31
C MET A 119 -15.23 1.50 -4.26
N GLY A 120 -14.30 1.84 -3.36
CA GLY A 120 -13.04 1.14 -3.18
C GLY A 120 -11.80 1.87 -3.68
N VAL A 121 -11.87 3.19 -3.86
CA VAL A 121 -10.69 4.01 -4.16
C VAL A 121 -9.65 3.87 -3.05
N ASP A 122 -8.39 3.70 -3.42
CA ASP A 122 -7.30 3.42 -2.47
C ASP A 122 -6.86 4.65 -1.67
N GLY A 123 -7.01 5.84 -2.26
CA GLY A 123 -6.62 7.09 -1.60
C GLY A 123 -7.03 8.33 -2.39
N PHE A 124 -6.77 9.49 -1.79
CA PHE A 124 -6.94 10.81 -2.41
C PHE A 124 -5.62 11.55 -2.54
N ARG A 125 -5.35 12.08 -3.71
CA ARG A 125 -4.46 13.22 -3.91
C ARG A 125 -5.31 14.47 -3.84
N ILE A 126 -5.07 15.30 -2.84
CA ILE A 126 -5.84 16.53 -2.61
C ILE A 126 -5.04 17.69 -3.18
N ASP A 127 -5.61 18.30 -4.20
CA ASP A 127 -5.04 19.45 -4.87
C ASP A 127 -5.06 20.68 -3.96
N THR A 128 -4.06 21.53 -4.08
CA THR A 128 -3.96 22.79 -3.34
C THR A 128 -4.31 22.66 -1.85
N SER A 129 -3.91 21.57 -1.20
CA SER A 129 -4.22 21.33 0.22
C SER A 129 -3.69 22.43 1.13
N GLY A 130 -2.64 23.14 0.70
CA GLY A 130 -2.14 24.32 1.39
C GLY A 130 -3.16 25.46 1.52
N HIS A 131 -4.31 25.38 0.85
CA HIS A 131 -5.41 26.36 0.95
C HIS A 131 -6.52 25.93 1.93
N ILE A 132 -6.31 24.86 2.65
CA ILE A 132 -7.10 24.44 3.80
C ILE A 132 -6.15 24.26 4.97
N SER A 133 -6.48 24.77 6.14
CA SER A 133 -5.59 24.67 7.29
C SER A 133 -5.44 23.22 7.78
N ARG A 134 -4.30 22.92 8.43
CA ARG A 134 -4.10 21.63 9.09
C ARG A 134 -5.19 21.36 10.12
N LEU A 135 -5.59 22.38 10.90
CA LEU A 135 -6.64 22.25 11.90
C LEU A 135 -7.96 21.80 11.26
N THR A 136 -8.35 22.41 10.16
CA THR A 136 -9.53 22.04 9.38
C THR A 136 -9.46 20.61 8.87
N PHE A 137 -8.33 20.20 8.31
CA PHE A 137 -8.13 18.81 7.90
C PHE A 137 -8.29 17.84 9.07
N ASN A 138 -7.67 18.12 10.20
CA ASN A 138 -7.70 17.24 11.37
C ASN A 138 -9.06 17.20 12.05
N HIS A 139 -9.82 18.30 12.01
CA HIS A 139 -11.15 18.37 12.61
C HIS A 139 -12.24 17.81 11.68
N GLN A 140 -12.24 18.19 10.39
CA GLN A 140 -13.35 17.91 9.47
C GLN A 140 -13.13 16.67 8.60
N PHE A 141 -11.98 16.53 7.93
CA PHE A 141 -11.86 15.61 6.79
C PHE A 141 -11.14 14.32 7.13
N VAL A 142 -9.96 14.40 7.75
CA VAL A 142 -9.12 13.23 7.99
C VAL A 142 -9.84 12.15 8.81
N PRO A 143 -10.47 12.45 9.96
CA PRO A 143 -11.13 11.43 10.75
C PRO A 143 -12.31 10.79 10.03
N GLN A 144 -13.09 11.58 9.27
CA GLN A 144 -14.26 11.07 8.57
C GLN A 144 -13.88 10.20 7.38
N PHE A 145 -12.89 10.60 6.57
CA PHE A 145 -12.39 9.78 5.47
C PHE A 145 -11.67 8.52 5.96
N ALA A 146 -10.91 8.61 7.06
CA ALA A 146 -10.28 7.45 7.66
C ALA A 146 -11.31 6.43 8.17
N ALA A 147 -12.38 6.90 8.82
CA ALA A 147 -13.49 6.06 9.29
C ALA A 147 -14.21 5.35 8.12
N LEU A 148 -14.53 6.09 7.05
CA LEU A 148 -15.08 5.51 5.82
C LEU A 148 -14.10 4.52 5.20
N GLY A 149 -12.81 4.88 5.13
CA GLY A 149 -11.75 4.01 4.65
C GLY A 149 -11.69 2.70 5.43
N LYS A 150 -11.82 2.74 6.74
CA LYS A 150 -11.87 1.54 7.58
C LYS A 150 -13.14 0.73 7.38
N GLN A 151 -14.29 1.39 7.31
CA GLN A 151 -15.58 0.73 7.07
C GLN A 151 -15.61 -0.05 5.77
N TYR A 152 -14.98 0.46 4.72
CA TYR A 152 -14.96 -0.12 3.37
C TYR A 152 -13.60 -0.73 2.99
N GLU A 153 -12.76 -1.09 3.97
CA GLU A 153 -11.41 -1.64 3.72
C GLU A 153 -11.41 -2.90 2.85
N ASN A 154 -12.49 -3.70 2.93
CA ASN A 154 -12.66 -4.93 2.14
C ASN A 154 -12.83 -4.67 0.61
N LYS A 155 -13.01 -3.43 0.22
CA LYS A 155 -13.07 -3.02 -1.20
C LYS A 155 -11.69 -2.75 -1.79
N ARG A 156 -10.67 -2.61 -0.96
CA ARG A 156 -9.29 -2.32 -1.40
C ARG A 156 -8.42 -3.58 -1.36
N LEU A 157 -7.42 -3.61 -2.24
CA LEU A 157 -6.45 -4.70 -2.32
C LEU A 157 -5.73 -4.87 -0.97
N ASN A 158 -5.68 -6.11 -0.47
CA ASN A 158 -5.06 -6.46 0.80
C ASN A 158 -5.61 -5.65 2.01
N LYS A 159 -6.82 -5.09 1.90
CA LYS A 159 -7.42 -4.23 2.93
C LYS A 159 -6.51 -3.08 3.34
N ALA A 160 -5.75 -2.56 2.38
CA ALA A 160 -4.84 -1.45 2.63
C ALA A 160 -5.55 -0.27 3.31
N PRO A 161 -4.92 0.41 4.27
CA PRO A 161 -5.46 1.64 4.84
C PRO A 161 -5.76 2.66 3.74
N PHE A 162 -6.81 3.47 3.93
CA PHE A 162 -7.10 4.57 3.01
C PHE A 162 -5.99 5.61 3.10
N PHE A 163 -5.42 5.99 1.96
CA PHE A 163 -4.27 6.89 1.91
C PHE A 163 -4.69 8.31 1.50
N MET A 164 -4.24 9.30 2.26
CA MET A 164 -4.47 10.72 1.94
C MET A 164 -3.15 11.45 1.85
N TYR A 165 -2.97 12.19 0.78
CA TYR A 165 -1.86 13.12 0.65
C TYR A 165 -2.26 14.33 -0.16
N GLY A 166 -1.57 15.42 0.07
CA GLY A 166 -1.93 16.67 -0.57
C GLY A 166 -0.77 17.51 -1.05
N GLU A 167 -1.12 18.44 -1.89
CA GLU A 167 -0.21 19.44 -2.38
C GLU A 167 -0.15 20.63 -1.40
N VAL A 168 0.95 20.69 -0.65
CA VAL A 168 1.31 21.84 0.15
C VAL A 168 2.60 22.40 -0.41
N CYS A 169 2.48 23.33 -1.36
CA CYS A 169 3.62 23.87 -2.12
C CYS A 169 4.56 24.65 -1.21
N THR A 170 5.67 24.02 -0.83
CA THR A 170 6.71 24.61 0.01
C THR A 170 8.03 24.60 -0.76
N ARG A 171 8.52 25.78 -1.15
CA ARG A 171 9.75 25.95 -1.94
C ARG A 171 11.00 26.16 -1.09
N GLY A 172 10.97 25.77 0.17
CA GLY A 172 12.08 25.91 1.12
C GLY A 172 12.41 24.60 1.80
N HIS A 173 13.50 24.60 2.55
CA HIS A 173 14.04 23.45 3.28
C HIS A 173 13.87 23.59 4.79
N ASP A 174 13.18 24.61 5.25
CA ASP A 174 13.02 24.90 6.67
C ASP A 174 11.62 24.47 7.16
N ALA A 175 11.48 24.27 8.46
CA ALA A 175 10.17 24.05 9.09
C ALA A 175 9.20 25.21 8.82
N THR A 176 9.71 26.34 8.39
CA THR A 176 8.91 27.52 8.03
C THR A 176 8.93 27.75 6.51
N TYR A 177 7.79 28.11 5.95
CA TYR A 177 7.72 28.61 4.58
C TYR A 177 7.65 30.12 4.63
N ARG A 178 8.69 30.80 4.11
CA ARG A 178 8.84 32.27 4.11
C ARG A 178 8.57 32.90 5.48
N GLY A 179 9.06 32.27 6.55
CA GLY A 179 8.87 32.72 7.92
C GLY A 179 7.55 32.28 8.58
N GLN A 180 6.72 31.52 7.88
CA GLN A 180 5.45 31.02 8.41
C GLN A 180 5.51 29.48 8.56
N ALA A 181 5.65 29.02 9.80
CA ALA A 181 5.77 27.58 10.07
C ALA A 181 4.55 26.78 9.62
N ASN A 182 3.37 27.30 9.87
CA ASN A 182 2.10 26.66 9.57
C ASN A 182 1.73 26.62 8.08
N LEU A 183 2.51 27.22 7.21
CA LEU A 183 2.33 27.16 5.75
C LEU A 183 3.22 26.11 5.08
N SER A 184 4.10 25.47 5.84
CA SER A 184 5.05 24.48 5.32
C SER A 184 4.42 23.10 5.17
N CYS A 185 4.90 22.29 4.21
CA CYS A 185 4.43 20.92 4.02
C CYS A 185 4.74 20.02 5.25
N TYR A 186 5.81 20.30 5.98
CA TYR A 186 6.15 19.56 7.21
C TYR A 186 5.03 19.60 8.23
N PHE A 187 4.41 20.78 8.40
CA PHE A 187 3.36 21.05 9.35
C PHE A 187 2.14 20.14 9.18
N TYR A 188 1.75 19.86 7.96
CA TYR A 188 0.55 19.07 7.64
C TYR A 188 0.64 17.59 8.04
N THR A 189 1.84 17.06 8.24
CA THR A 189 2.02 15.66 8.64
C THR A 189 1.81 15.42 10.14
N TRP A 190 1.70 16.50 10.91
CA TRP A 190 1.54 16.45 12.37
C TRP A 190 0.11 16.70 12.80
N LYS A 191 -0.30 16.02 13.85
CA LYS A 191 -1.60 16.22 14.49
C LYS A 191 -1.74 17.66 14.99
N SER A 192 -2.93 18.21 14.83
CA SER A 192 -3.26 19.55 15.31
C SER A 192 -3.36 19.61 16.83
N ASP A 193 -3.24 20.84 17.37
CA ASP A 193 -3.37 21.10 18.79
C ASP A 193 -4.76 20.75 19.30
N GLU A 194 -4.87 19.74 20.17
CA GLU A 194 -6.15 19.31 20.74
C GLU A 194 -6.88 20.43 21.47
N SER A 195 -6.13 21.32 22.11
CA SER A 195 -6.72 22.49 22.79
C SER A 195 -7.44 23.45 21.84
N LEU A 196 -6.96 23.58 20.60
CA LEU A 196 -7.62 24.38 19.57
C LEU A 196 -8.78 23.62 18.94
N MET A 197 -8.61 22.33 18.67
CA MET A 197 -9.71 21.49 18.16
C MET A 197 -10.88 21.44 19.14
N ASN A 198 -10.62 21.38 20.44
CA ASN A 198 -11.64 21.40 21.48
C ASN A 198 -12.34 22.76 21.65
N GLN A 199 -11.76 23.84 21.14
CA GLN A 199 -12.42 25.16 21.10
C GLN A 199 -13.34 25.33 19.88
N TRP A 200 -13.22 24.41 18.89
CA TRP A 200 -14.08 24.43 17.73
C TRP A 200 -15.50 24.05 18.13
N ASP A 201 -16.34 25.07 18.26
CA ASP A 201 -17.77 24.89 18.53
C ASP A 201 -18.53 24.78 17.21
N GLY A 202 -18.83 23.55 16.80
CA GLY A 202 -19.60 23.27 15.58
C GLY A 202 -21.07 23.62 15.64
N SER A 203 -21.52 24.44 16.62
CA SER A 203 -22.92 24.83 16.72
C SER A 203 -23.32 25.77 15.58
N GLN A 204 -24.55 25.62 15.10
CA GLN A 204 -25.12 26.52 14.08
C GLN A 204 -25.10 27.97 14.54
N SER A 205 -25.33 28.23 15.82
CA SER A 205 -25.29 29.57 16.40
C SER A 205 -23.94 30.27 16.29
N PHE A 206 -22.87 29.46 16.32
CA PHE A 206 -21.52 29.98 16.12
C PHE A 206 -21.31 30.57 14.73
N TRP A 207 -21.96 30.02 13.72
CA TRP A 207 -21.89 30.46 12.32
C TRP A 207 -22.96 31.53 12.01
N ASP A 208 -24.18 31.37 12.48
CA ASP A 208 -25.30 32.25 12.15
C ASP A 208 -25.08 33.72 12.59
N SER A 209 -24.32 33.89 13.67
CA SER A 209 -23.97 35.23 14.15
C SER A 209 -22.85 35.91 13.35
N GLN A 210 -22.22 35.17 12.43
CA GLN A 210 -20.94 35.54 11.80
C GLN A 210 -21.07 35.90 10.32
N VAL A 211 -22.24 36.32 9.87
CA VAL A 211 -22.43 36.79 8.48
C VAL A 211 -21.59 38.02 8.23
N LEU A 212 -20.55 37.87 7.40
CA LEU A 212 -19.57 38.91 7.16
C LEU A 212 -19.67 39.50 5.75
N PRO A 213 -19.41 40.79 5.56
CA PRO A 213 -19.20 41.35 4.24
C PRO A 213 -17.95 40.73 3.55
N GLU A 214 -17.96 40.76 2.23
CA GLU A 214 -16.76 40.38 1.44
C GLU A 214 -15.53 41.18 1.89
N GLY A 215 -14.39 40.52 1.98
CA GLY A 215 -13.11 41.11 2.43
C GLY A 215 -12.96 41.23 3.94
N SER A 216 -13.89 40.69 4.71
CA SER A 216 -13.75 40.62 6.16
C SER A 216 -12.69 39.60 6.57
N GLY A 217 -12.10 39.79 7.74
CA GLY A 217 -11.08 38.89 8.28
C GLY A 217 -11.64 37.53 8.72
N PRO A 218 -10.77 36.63 9.21
CA PRO A 218 -11.15 35.31 9.67
C PRO A 218 -12.07 35.39 10.89
N ILE A 219 -13.01 34.44 10.94
CA ILE A 219 -14.02 34.33 12.00
C ILE A 219 -13.93 32.93 12.64
N GLY A 220 -14.41 32.82 13.86
CA GLY A 220 -14.64 31.56 14.54
C GLY A 220 -13.51 30.53 14.34
N PRO A 221 -13.79 29.37 13.74
CA PRO A 221 -12.80 28.35 13.48
C PRO A 221 -11.63 28.82 12.59
N GLN A 222 -11.84 29.70 11.64
CA GLN A 222 -10.75 30.28 10.85
C GLN A 222 -9.75 31.03 11.74
N ALA A 223 -10.22 31.75 12.74
CA ALA A 223 -9.35 32.44 13.69
C ALA A 223 -8.57 31.44 14.58
N LEU A 224 -9.13 30.27 14.86
CA LEU A 224 -8.41 29.19 15.56
C LEU A 224 -7.30 28.62 14.68
N CYS A 225 -7.56 28.41 13.38
CA CYS A 225 -6.56 27.95 12.43
C CYS A 225 -5.29 28.82 12.44
N GLY A 226 -5.46 30.13 12.53
CA GLY A 226 -4.35 31.09 12.58
C GLY A 226 -3.53 31.06 13.88
N LYS A 227 -4.00 30.37 14.92
CA LYS A 227 -3.30 30.24 16.22
C LYS A 227 -2.42 29.03 16.33
N GLU A 228 -2.53 28.06 15.41
CA GLU A 228 -1.67 26.88 15.42
C GLU A 228 -0.22 27.24 15.19
N SER A 229 0.67 26.53 15.87
CA SER A 229 2.12 26.62 15.67
C SER A 229 2.74 25.27 15.34
N PHE A 230 3.88 25.28 14.68
CA PHE A 230 4.65 24.05 14.42
C PHE A 230 5.32 23.52 15.69
N GLY A 231 5.77 24.46 16.56
CA GLY A 231 6.56 24.14 17.75
C GLY A 231 7.94 23.53 17.38
N ASP A 232 8.45 22.71 18.28
CA ASP A 232 9.73 21.98 18.12
C ASP A 232 9.49 20.52 17.73
N LYS A 233 8.44 20.26 16.93
CA LYS A 233 8.08 18.89 16.52
C LYS A 233 9.19 18.25 15.69
N LYS A 234 9.60 17.07 16.12
CA LYS A 234 10.59 16.23 15.45
C LYS A 234 10.24 14.76 15.59
N SER A 235 10.57 13.99 14.57
CA SER A 235 10.33 12.55 14.52
C SER A 235 11.53 11.79 13.96
N GLU A 236 11.76 10.61 14.48
CA GLU A 236 12.73 9.67 13.96
C GLU A 236 12.11 8.54 13.14
N ASN A 237 10.78 8.57 12.88
CA ASN A 237 10.04 7.50 12.22
C ASN A 237 10.65 7.08 10.87
N ALA A 238 11.23 8.00 10.11
CA ALA A 238 11.88 7.69 8.83
C ALA A 238 13.31 7.18 8.99
N LYS A 239 13.94 7.30 10.17
CA LYS A 239 15.35 7.03 10.38
C LYS A 239 15.58 5.77 11.20
N MET A 240 16.65 5.04 10.90
CA MET A 240 17.13 3.96 11.76
C MET A 240 17.80 4.55 13.03
N ILE A 241 17.56 3.94 14.17
CA ILE A 241 18.21 4.32 15.43
C ILE A 241 19.32 3.30 15.73
N ASN A 242 20.52 3.79 15.99
CA ASN A 242 21.70 2.95 16.25
C ASN A 242 21.92 1.86 15.18
N GLY A 243 21.65 2.18 13.93
CA GLY A 243 21.83 1.26 12.81
C GLY A 243 20.77 0.16 12.66
N ALA A 244 19.70 0.23 13.43
CA ALA A 244 18.60 -0.74 13.41
C ALA A 244 17.24 -0.08 13.15
N TRP A 245 16.32 -0.86 12.57
CA TRP A 245 14.92 -0.49 12.47
C TRP A 245 14.29 -0.45 13.87
N HIS A 246 13.39 0.47 14.08
CA HIS A 246 12.56 0.57 15.28
C HIS A 246 11.09 0.73 14.92
N GLU A 247 10.19 0.39 15.83
CA GLU A 247 8.75 0.61 15.63
C GLU A 247 8.46 2.12 15.58
N PRO A 248 7.83 2.63 14.49
CA PRO A 248 7.51 4.04 14.38
C PRO A 248 6.43 4.47 15.40
N ASP A 249 6.55 5.69 15.91
CA ASP A 249 5.52 6.32 16.75
C ASP A 249 4.63 7.26 15.92
N TYR A 250 3.39 6.86 15.72
CA TYR A 250 2.38 7.64 15.00
C TYR A 250 1.38 8.35 15.91
N SER A 251 1.63 8.44 17.22
CA SER A 251 0.73 9.10 18.18
C SER A 251 0.44 10.57 17.84
N GLU A 252 1.42 11.24 17.22
CA GLU A 252 1.35 12.63 16.78
C GLU A 252 1.12 12.79 15.26
N ALA A 253 0.84 11.70 14.54
CA ALA A 253 0.57 11.76 13.10
C ALA A 253 -0.82 12.35 12.83
N SER A 254 -0.90 13.25 11.85
CA SER A 254 -2.18 13.82 11.41
C SER A 254 -3.07 12.83 10.66
N GLY A 255 -2.48 11.76 10.10
CA GLY A 255 -3.16 10.89 9.13
C GLY A 255 -3.21 11.48 7.70
N PHE A 256 -2.59 12.63 7.50
CA PHE A 256 -2.45 13.31 6.21
C PHE A 256 -0.98 13.37 5.81
N ASN A 257 -0.68 12.95 4.59
CA ASN A 257 0.67 12.96 4.03
C ASN A 257 0.80 14.07 2.98
N VAL A 258 1.99 14.29 2.48
CA VAL A 258 2.24 15.40 1.55
C VAL A 258 3.09 14.99 0.36
N ILE A 259 3.05 15.80 -0.68
CA ILE A 259 4.10 15.84 -1.69
C ILE A 259 5.34 16.45 -1.04
N ASP A 260 6.48 15.80 -1.17
CA ASP A 260 7.76 16.28 -0.64
C ASP A 260 8.32 17.39 -1.53
N PHE A 261 7.79 18.59 -1.41
CA PHE A 261 8.24 19.73 -2.22
C PHE A 261 9.71 20.08 -2.02
N PRO A 262 10.29 20.09 -0.80
CA PRO A 262 11.71 20.32 -0.61
C PRO A 262 12.57 19.35 -1.42
N MET A 263 12.24 18.06 -1.39
CA MET A 263 12.96 17.05 -2.15
C MET A 263 12.71 17.16 -3.65
N HIS A 264 11.47 17.41 -4.07
CA HIS A 264 11.09 17.62 -5.47
C HIS A 264 11.91 18.73 -6.12
N TYR A 265 11.95 19.91 -5.53
CA TYR A 265 12.73 21.02 -6.07
C TYR A 265 14.24 20.79 -6.07
N SER A 266 14.72 19.85 -5.29
CA SER A 266 16.14 19.52 -5.20
C SER A 266 16.60 18.44 -6.18
N TYR A 267 15.70 17.78 -6.93
CA TYR A 267 16.05 16.78 -7.93
C TYR A 267 16.73 17.37 -9.18
N ASN A 268 17.34 18.55 -9.09
CA ASN A 268 18.28 18.99 -10.10
C ASN A 268 19.43 17.99 -10.25
N THR A 269 19.88 17.42 -9.12
CA THR A 269 20.72 16.21 -9.07
C THR A 269 20.23 15.29 -7.95
N ALA A 270 20.50 13.99 -8.03
CA ALA A 270 20.20 13.08 -6.94
C ALA A 270 20.91 13.46 -5.63
N ASN A 271 22.13 14.01 -5.73
CA ASN A 271 22.90 14.42 -4.55
C ASN A 271 22.23 15.61 -3.83
N ASP A 272 21.70 16.58 -4.57
CA ASP A 272 21.00 17.71 -3.96
C ASP A 272 19.70 17.26 -3.29
N ALA A 273 18.93 16.38 -3.95
CA ALA A 273 17.74 15.78 -3.36
C ALA A 273 18.06 14.95 -2.11
N PHE A 274 19.14 14.17 -2.12
CA PHE A 274 19.54 13.39 -0.96
C PHE A 274 19.95 14.26 0.25
N ARG A 275 20.53 15.43 0.01
CA ARG A 275 20.89 16.35 1.09
C ARG A 275 19.71 16.88 1.89
N VAL A 276 18.53 16.93 1.30
CA VAL A 276 17.28 17.39 1.95
C VAL A 276 16.84 16.39 3.04
N ALA A 277 17.22 15.14 2.91
CA ALA A 277 16.85 14.09 3.86
C ALA A 277 17.33 14.35 5.32
N LYS A 278 18.29 15.24 5.53
CA LYS A 278 18.65 15.69 6.87
C LYS A 278 17.48 16.32 7.64
N GLU A 279 16.47 16.82 6.91
CA GLU A 279 15.29 17.48 7.43
C GLU A 279 14.08 16.54 7.58
N ASP A 280 14.27 15.24 7.33
CA ASP A 280 13.21 14.22 7.46
C ASP A 280 12.59 14.20 8.86
N GLU A 281 13.31 14.59 9.88
CA GLU A 281 12.81 14.72 11.25
C GLU A 281 11.70 15.77 11.43
N LEU A 282 11.57 16.70 10.48
CA LEU A 282 10.51 17.72 10.49
C LEU A 282 9.15 17.17 10.02
N TYR A 283 9.14 16.07 9.27
CA TYR A 283 7.93 15.31 9.00
C TYR A 283 7.60 14.35 10.15
N ASN A 284 6.34 14.01 10.32
CA ASN A 284 6.00 12.93 11.23
C ASN A 284 6.58 11.59 10.71
N ASP A 285 6.42 11.32 9.41
CA ASP A 285 7.13 10.21 8.75
C ASP A 285 7.34 10.50 7.26
N ALA A 286 8.57 10.84 6.88
CA ALA A 286 8.94 11.12 5.50
C ALA A 286 8.83 9.90 4.56
N THR A 287 8.72 8.68 5.08
CA THR A 287 8.56 7.47 4.27
C THR A 287 7.23 7.39 3.54
N TYR A 288 6.23 8.16 3.99
CA TYR A 288 4.92 8.28 3.36
C TYR A 288 4.77 9.49 2.44
N ASN A 289 5.78 10.35 2.34
CA ASN A 289 5.73 11.47 1.41
C ASN A 289 5.76 10.97 -0.04
N VAL A 290 4.97 11.61 -0.90
CA VAL A 290 5.01 11.36 -2.34
C VAL A 290 6.15 12.17 -2.96
N VAL A 291 7.02 11.50 -3.71
CA VAL A 291 8.21 12.09 -4.32
C VAL A 291 8.17 11.93 -5.84
N TYR A 292 8.58 12.98 -6.56
CA TYR A 292 8.71 12.97 -8.01
C TYR A 292 9.81 13.94 -8.47
N VAL A 293 10.34 13.72 -9.66
CA VAL A 293 11.32 14.62 -10.29
C VAL A 293 10.58 15.80 -10.91
N ASP A 294 9.71 15.55 -11.88
CA ASP A 294 8.86 16.59 -12.46
C ASP A 294 7.37 16.23 -12.33
N SER A 295 6.52 17.22 -12.53
CA SER A 295 5.07 17.11 -12.41
C SER A 295 4.37 17.89 -13.53
N HIS A 296 3.05 17.97 -13.46
CA HIS A 296 2.23 18.78 -14.36
C HIS A 296 2.34 20.30 -14.10
N ASP A 297 2.97 20.72 -13.02
CA ASP A 297 3.11 22.12 -12.61
C ASP A 297 4.56 22.58 -12.48
N TYR A 298 5.44 21.71 -11.97
CA TYR A 298 6.79 22.09 -11.59
C TYR A 298 7.81 21.02 -11.92
N SER A 299 9.07 21.46 -12.06
CA SER A 299 10.27 20.64 -12.09
C SER A 299 11.38 21.22 -11.22
N PRO A 300 12.45 20.48 -10.95
CA PRO A 300 13.58 21.00 -10.18
C PRO A 300 14.44 21.99 -10.99
N GLY A 301 15.18 22.80 -10.25
CA GLY A 301 16.17 23.71 -10.81
C GLY A 301 15.63 25.09 -11.17
N PRO A 302 16.43 25.89 -11.89
CA PRO A 302 16.12 27.31 -12.12
C PRO A 302 14.95 27.54 -13.09
N ASN A 303 14.59 26.53 -13.89
CA ASN A 303 13.48 26.58 -14.84
C ASN A 303 12.31 25.70 -14.34
N ASP A 304 11.90 25.91 -13.11
CA ASP A 304 10.90 25.11 -12.41
C ASP A 304 9.51 25.07 -13.07
N THR A 305 9.24 25.94 -14.03
CA THR A 305 8.00 25.95 -14.83
C THR A 305 8.10 25.15 -16.13
N ASN A 306 9.24 24.52 -16.40
CA ASN A 306 9.44 23.66 -17.57
C ASN A 306 9.47 22.19 -17.10
N ARG A 307 9.21 21.25 -18.01
CA ARG A 307 9.53 19.85 -17.76
C ARG A 307 11.03 19.68 -17.51
N PHE A 308 11.40 18.69 -16.69
CA PHE A 308 12.81 18.47 -16.36
C PHE A 308 13.66 18.31 -17.61
N GLY A 309 14.63 19.22 -17.77
CA GLY A 309 15.49 19.31 -18.96
C GLY A 309 16.76 18.46 -18.86
N GLY A 310 16.90 17.63 -17.83
CA GLY A 310 18.09 16.82 -17.60
C GLY A 310 18.32 15.75 -18.65
N THR A 311 19.58 15.31 -18.79
CA THR A 311 19.98 14.21 -19.67
C THR A 311 19.42 12.86 -19.15
N ASP A 312 19.48 11.81 -19.99
CA ASP A 312 19.09 10.46 -19.57
C ASP A 312 19.92 9.97 -18.39
N ALA A 313 21.20 10.32 -18.32
CA ALA A 313 22.04 10.01 -17.15
C ALA A 313 21.60 10.74 -15.88
N GLN A 314 21.12 11.98 -15.98
CA GLN A 314 20.52 12.69 -14.83
C GLN A 314 19.18 12.09 -14.45
N TRP A 315 18.36 11.66 -15.40
CA TRP A 315 17.17 10.87 -15.13
C TRP A 315 17.51 9.58 -14.41
N ALA A 316 18.52 8.84 -14.87
CA ALA A 316 18.95 7.59 -14.26
C ALA A 316 19.38 7.78 -12.79
N GLU A 317 20.16 8.82 -12.47
CA GLU A 317 20.56 9.05 -11.09
C GLU A 317 19.38 9.47 -10.20
N ASN A 318 18.51 10.35 -10.69
CA ASN A 318 17.34 10.82 -9.95
C ASN A 318 16.35 9.67 -9.68
N LEU A 319 16.05 8.88 -10.70
CA LEU A 319 15.16 7.72 -10.57
C LEU A 319 15.76 6.64 -9.68
N SER A 320 17.07 6.37 -9.79
CA SER A 320 17.74 5.41 -8.94
C SER A 320 17.67 5.81 -7.46
N LEU A 321 17.83 7.09 -7.13
CA LEU A 321 17.62 7.59 -5.78
C LEU A 321 16.14 7.46 -5.38
N MET A 322 15.23 7.98 -6.19
CA MET A 322 13.79 8.02 -5.88
C MET A 322 13.20 6.64 -5.60
N PHE A 323 13.64 5.60 -6.33
CA PHE A 323 13.13 4.24 -6.19
C PHE A 323 13.82 3.42 -5.08
N THR A 324 14.99 3.83 -4.62
CA THR A 324 15.73 3.10 -3.58
C THR A 324 15.74 3.81 -2.22
N PHE A 325 15.53 5.12 -2.21
CA PHE A 325 15.46 5.92 -1.01
C PHE A 325 14.04 5.93 -0.42
N ARG A 326 13.77 6.82 0.53
CA ARG A 326 12.49 6.94 1.23
C ARG A 326 11.42 7.65 0.37
N GLY A 327 10.16 7.51 0.75
CA GLY A 327 9.01 8.11 0.08
C GLY A 327 8.35 7.18 -0.95
N ILE A 328 7.24 7.63 -1.48
CA ILE A 328 6.42 6.93 -2.47
C ILE A 328 6.71 7.56 -3.84
N PRO A 329 7.41 6.86 -4.75
CA PRO A 329 7.75 7.42 -6.06
C PRO A 329 6.51 7.61 -6.91
N CYS A 330 6.40 8.77 -7.55
CA CYS A 330 5.38 9.11 -8.53
C CYS A 330 6.05 9.56 -9.82
N ILE A 331 5.60 9.03 -10.94
CA ILE A 331 6.09 9.40 -12.28
C ILE A 331 5.01 10.18 -13.00
N TYR A 332 5.32 11.39 -13.42
CA TYR A 332 4.45 12.13 -14.32
C TYR A 332 4.51 11.52 -15.72
N TYR A 333 3.36 11.38 -16.38
CA TYR A 333 3.31 10.73 -17.69
C TYR A 333 4.27 11.39 -18.67
N GLY A 334 4.96 10.56 -19.44
CA GLY A 334 5.95 11.00 -20.42
C GLY A 334 7.36 11.19 -19.86
N SER A 335 7.56 11.26 -18.54
CA SER A 335 8.90 11.34 -17.95
C SER A 335 9.73 10.09 -18.24
N GLU A 336 9.08 8.94 -18.38
CA GLU A 336 9.68 7.67 -18.75
C GLU A 336 10.27 7.60 -20.15
N VAL A 337 9.96 8.58 -20.99
CA VAL A 337 10.49 8.70 -22.37
C VAL A 337 11.08 10.09 -22.65
N GLY A 338 11.25 10.93 -21.63
CA GLY A 338 11.75 12.30 -21.80
C GLY A 338 10.81 13.20 -22.61
N PHE A 339 9.50 12.93 -22.59
CA PHE A 339 8.50 13.68 -23.34
C PHE A 339 8.55 15.17 -23.03
N ARG A 340 8.63 15.98 -24.08
CA ARG A 340 8.67 17.46 -23.96
C ARG A 340 9.75 17.99 -23.01
N ARG A 341 10.89 17.31 -22.94
CA ARG A 341 12.03 17.66 -22.08
C ARG A 341 12.42 19.14 -22.26
N GLY A 342 12.46 19.88 -21.15
CA GLY A 342 12.79 21.31 -21.12
C GLY A 342 11.72 22.25 -21.67
N VAL A 343 10.58 21.74 -22.14
CA VAL A 343 9.47 22.56 -22.64
C VAL A 343 8.65 23.07 -21.46
N ARG A 344 8.17 24.31 -21.57
CA ARG A 344 7.32 24.91 -20.54
C ARG A 344 6.08 24.07 -20.28
N ILE A 345 5.81 23.77 -19.01
CA ILE A 345 4.70 22.91 -18.60
C ILE A 345 3.35 23.57 -18.91
N ASP A 346 3.19 24.84 -18.53
CA ASP A 346 1.97 25.60 -18.78
C ASP A 346 2.29 26.99 -19.36
N PRO A 347 2.07 27.23 -20.64
CA PRO A 347 2.30 28.55 -21.24
C PRO A 347 1.22 29.59 -20.89
N GLY A 348 0.22 29.19 -20.06
CA GLY A 348 -0.90 30.03 -19.68
C GLY A 348 -2.12 29.89 -20.63
N PRO A 349 -3.21 30.60 -20.32
CA PRO A 349 -4.51 30.41 -20.97
C PRO A 349 -4.54 30.72 -22.49
N ASN A 350 -3.54 31.44 -22.99
CA ASN A 350 -3.48 31.84 -24.38
C ASN A 350 -2.54 30.97 -25.22
N GLY A 351 -1.85 30.01 -24.64
CA GLY A 351 -0.97 29.09 -25.33
C GLY A 351 -1.72 27.85 -25.83
N PRO A 352 -1.48 27.36 -27.05
CA PRO A 352 -2.06 26.10 -27.50
C PRO A 352 -1.45 24.94 -26.73
N LEU A 353 -2.31 23.97 -26.32
CA LEU A 353 -1.90 22.77 -25.59
C LEU A 353 -0.83 21.96 -26.31
N SER A 354 -0.82 21.96 -27.65
CA SER A 354 0.20 21.29 -28.48
C SER A 354 1.63 21.78 -28.20
N ASN A 355 1.79 23.00 -27.66
CA ASN A 355 3.11 23.62 -27.41
C ASN A 355 3.50 23.53 -25.92
N THR A 356 2.74 22.85 -25.09
CA THR A 356 2.98 22.78 -23.64
C THR A 356 3.67 21.47 -23.26
N GLY A 357 4.31 21.45 -22.09
CA GLY A 357 4.77 20.21 -21.44
C GLY A 357 3.61 19.29 -21.02
N ARG A 358 2.37 19.79 -21.05
CA ARG A 358 1.12 19.04 -20.84
C ARG A 358 0.47 18.60 -22.17
N ALA A 359 1.20 18.64 -23.28
CA ALA A 359 0.67 18.22 -24.60
C ALA A 359 0.20 16.77 -24.59
N TYR A 360 -0.63 16.41 -25.55
CA TYR A 360 -1.19 15.07 -25.65
C TYR A 360 -0.08 14.03 -25.84
N PHE A 361 0.03 13.12 -24.87
CA PHE A 361 1.04 12.05 -24.87
C PHE A 361 0.64 10.83 -25.72
N GLY A 362 -0.62 10.76 -26.14
CA GLY A 362 -1.20 9.57 -26.77
C GLY A 362 -0.45 9.01 -27.96
N GLY A 363 0.31 9.84 -28.70
CA GLY A 363 1.18 9.37 -29.77
C GLY A 363 2.25 8.36 -29.33
N TYR A 364 2.69 8.44 -28.08
CA TYR A 364 3.69 7.54 -27.49
C TYR A 364 3.09 6.19 -27.08
N ILE A 365 1.79 6.10 -26.88
CA ILE A 365 1.08 4.89 -26.48
C ILE A 365 0.21 4.28 -27.56
N THR A 366 0.29 4.78 -28.80
CA THR A 366 -0.41 4.19 -29.93
C THR A 366 0.20 2.84 -30.31
N GLY A 367 -0.65 1.88 -30.66
CA GLY A 367 -0.26 0.50 -30.94
C GLY A 367 -1.08 -0.47 -30.12
N ASP A 368 -0.74 -1.73 -30.22
CA ASP A 368 -1.46 -2.80 -29.53
C ASP A 368 -0.64 -3.28 -28.31
N VAL A 369 -1.31 -3.47 -27.19
CA VAL A 369 -0.76 -4.13 -26.01
C VAL A 369 -1.68 -5.28 -25.65
N THR A 370 -1.12 -6.48 -25.61
CA THR A 370 -1.77 -7.68 -25.09
C THR A 370 -1.11 -8.06 -23.78
N ALA A 371 -1.87 -8.12 -22.71
CA ALA A 371 -1.40 -8.56 -21.40
C ALA A 371 -2.10 -9.84 -20.99
N THR A 372 -1.39 -10.71 -20.30
CA THR A 372 -1.93 -11.94 -19.73
C THR A 372 -2.17 -11.79 -18.23
N ASP A 373 -2.93 -12.70 -17.64
CA ASP A 373 -3.16 -12.77 -16.19
C ASP A 373 -1.88 -13.04 -15.39
N PHE A 374 -0.83 -13.46 -16.07
CA PHE A 374 0.48 -13.74 -15.47
C PHE A 374 1.43 -12.54 -15.53
N GLY A 375 0.95 -11.38 -15.99
CA GLY A 375 1.74 -10.15 -16.10
C GLY A 375 2.69 -10.10 -17.29
N GLU A 376 2.60 -11.05 -18.21
CA GLU A 376 3.29 -10.99 -19.49
C GLU A 376 2.55 -10.08 -20.45
N TYR A 377 3.28 -9.38 -21.31
CA TYR A 377 2.67 -8.52 -22.31
C TYR A 377 3.46 -8.52 -23.62
N LYS A 378 2.75 -8.20 -24.68
CA LYS A 378 3.31 -7.93 -26.01
C LYS A 378 2.87 -6.55 -26.42
N ALA A 379 3.76 -5.78 -27.00
CA ALA A 379 3.47 -4.45 -27.49
C ALA A 379 3.93 -4.28 -28.93
N THR A 380 3.19 -3.49 -29.68
CA THR A 380 3.52 -3.10 -31.07
C THR A 380 3.36 -1.59 -31.23
N GLY A 381 3.89 -1.01 -32.32
CA GLY A 381 3.75 0.41 -32.59
C GLY A 381 4.54 1.29 -31.63
N ASN A 382 4.09 2.53 -31.42
CA ASN A 382 4.78 3.51 -30.60
C ASN A 382 4.86 3.12 -29.12
N VAL A 383 3.86 2.43 -28.61
CA VAL A 383 3.89 1.93 -27.23
C VAL A 383 5.06 0.97 -27.01
N ALA A 384 5.38 0.12 -27.99
CA ALA A 384 6.56 -0.74 -27.91
C ALA A 384 7.86 0.06 -27.94
N ALA A 385 7.95 1.10 -28.76
CA ALA A 385 9.09 2.01 -28.79
C ALA A 385 9.26 2.73 -27.45
N SER A 386 8.18 3.22 -26.85
CA SER A 386 8.20 3.87 -25.54
C SER A 386 8.66 2.92 -24.43
N LEU A 387 8.21 1.68 -24.43
CA LEU A 387 8.64 0.65 -23.46
C LEU A 387 10.14 0.32 -23.61
N ASN A 388 10.69 0.47 -24.81
CA ASN A 388 12.12 0.25 -25.08
C ASN A 388 13.00 1.49 -24.91
N HIS A 389 12.41 2.61 -24.60
CA HIS A 389 13.19 3.81 -24.30
C HIS A 389 14.09 3.54 -23.07
N ASP A 390 15.33 4.05 -23.10
CA ASP A 390 16.31 3.73 -22.06
C ASP A 390 15.85 4.11 -20.65
N VAL A 391 15.17 5.25 -20.49
CA VAL A 391 14.58 5.67 -19.19
C VAL A 391 13.48 4.70 -18.77
N ALA A 392 12.65 4.24 -19.71
CA ALA A 392 11.58 3.28 -19.41
C ALA A 392 12.16 1.93 -18.97
N GLN A 393 13.20 1.43 -19.66
CA GLN A 393 13.89 0.20 -19.28
C GLN A 393 14.57 0.31 -17.91
N HIS A 394 15.18 1.45 -17.62
CA HIS A 394 15.75 1.76 -16.30
C HIS A 394 14.67 1.72 -15.20
N LEU A 395 13.54 2.35 -15.46
CA LEU A 395 12.37 2.33 -14.56
C LEU A 395 11.80 0.92 -14.33
N ILE A 396 11.68 0.11 -15.38
CA ILE A 396 11.21 -1.28 -15.27
C ILE A 396 12.09 -2.04 -14.28
N ARG A 397 13.41 -1.89 -14.41
CA ARG A 397 14.33 -2.57 -13.50
C ARG A 397 14.25 -2.04 -12.06
N LEU A 398 14.19 -0.74 -11.88
CA LEU A 398 14.02 -0.11 -10.56
C LEU A 398 12.72 -0.55 -9.87
N ASN A 399 11.61 -0.63 -10.62
CA ASN A 399 10.34 -1.10 -10.10
C ASN A 399 10.44 -2.54 -9.59
N LYS A 400 11.06 -3.45 -10.35
CA LYS A 400 11.25 -4.84 -9.95
C LYS A 400 12.07 -4.95 -8.67
N ILE A 401 13.18 -4.21 -8.59
CA ILE A 401 14.04 -4.16 -7.40
C ILE A 401 13.24 -3.63 -6.19
N ARG A 402 12.54 -2.51 -6.34
CA ARG A 402 11.74 -1.93 -5.26
C ARG A 402 10.61 -2.86 -4.79
N GLN A 403 9.92 -3.52 -5.73
CA GLN A 403 8.87 -4.51 -5.40
C GLN A 403 9.41 -5.70 -4.61
N ALA A 404 10.58 -6.21 -4.99
CA ALA A 404 11.16 -7.39 -4.39
C ALA A 404 11.80 -7.12 -3.02
N VAL A 405 12.28 -5.88 -2.75
CA VAL A 405 13.04 -5.54 -1.54
C VAL A 405 12.20 -4.68 -0.58
N PRO A 406 11.61 -5.28 0.47
CA PRO A 406 10.74 -4.57 1.42
C PRO A 406 11.41 -3.34 2.08
N ALA A 407 12.71 -3.43 2.38
CA ALA A 407 13.45 -2.32 2.96
C ALA A 407 13.42 -1.05 2.09
N LEU A 408 13.38 -1.17 0.77
CA LEU A 408 13.30 -0.01 -0.13
C LEU A 408 11.91 0.62 -0.14
N ARG A 409 10.86 -0.16 0.14
CA ARG A 409 9.46 0.32 0.13
C ARG A 409 9.01 0.93 1.45
N LYS A 410 9.38 0.29 2.56
CA LYS A 410 8.82 0.55 3.90
C LYS A 410 9.90 0.87 4.94
N GLY A 411 11.18 0.76 4.55
CA GLY A 411 12.26 0.80 5.52
C GLY A 411 12.61 2.21 5.98
N GLN A 412 13.12 2.27 7.18
CA GLN A 412 13.85 3.41 7.72
C GLN A 412 15.24 3.47 7.09
N TRP A 413 15.90 4.60 7.20
CA TRP A 413 17.21 4.80 6.60
C TRP A 413 18.23 5.42 7.56
N THR A 414 19.53 5.22 7.27
CA THR A 414 20.64 5.92 7.92
C THR A 414 21.83 6.02 6.99
N THR A 415 22.66 7.03 7.23
CA THR A 415 24.00 7.15 6.63
C THR A 415 25.12 6.74 7.60
N ASP A 416 24.78 6.34 8.80
CA ASP A 416 25.78 5.92 9.79
C ASP A 416 26.58 4.71 9.30
N GLY A 417 27.89 4.83 9.36
CA GLY A 417 28.80 3.83 8.83
C GLY A 417 28.77 3.69 7.30
N CYS A 418 28.28 4.70 6.56
CA CYS A 418 28.29 4.71 5.09
C CYS A 418 29.31 5.71 4.57
N LYS A 419 30.21 5.25 3.69
CA LYS A 419 31.19 6.10 3.02
C LYS A 419 31.15 5.82 1.52
N ALA A 420 30.48 6.71 0.78
CA ALA A 420 30.45 6.63 -0.67
C ALA A 420 31.81 6.97 -1.29
N THR A 421 32.08 6.38 -2.45
CA THR A 421 33.25 6.66 -3.28
C THR A 421 32.80 7.31 -4.60
N GLY A 422 33.69 8.10 -5.21
CA GLY A 422 33.39 8.79 -6.46
C GLY A 422 32.79 10.18 -6.27
N LYS A 423 32.83 10.97 -7.35
CA LYS A 423 32.24 12.30 -7.38
C LYS A 423 30.71 12.17 -7.39
N ASN A 424 30.04 12.84 -6.47
CA ASN A 424 28.59 12.75 -6.26
C ASN A 424 28.08 11.35 -5.85
N GLY A 425 28.95 10.50 -5.31
CA GLY A 425 28.55 9.21 -4.74
C GLY A 425 27.60 9.37 -3.56
N ILE A 426 26.58 8.52 -3.50
CA ILE A 426 25.58 8.45 -2.42
C ILE A 426 25.62 7.05 -1.84
N ALA A 427 25.59 6.92 -0.50
CA ALA A 427 25.50 5.64 0.18
C ALA A 427 24.60 5.75 1.41
N PHE A 428 23.71 4.79 1.59
CA PHE A 428 22.83 4.71 2.75
C PHE A 428 22.40 3.25 2.99
N LYS A 429 21.92 3.03 4.21
CA LYS A 429 21.32 1.76 4.63
C LYS A 429 19.80 1.90 4.71
N ARG A 430 19.08 0.83 4.45
CA ARG A 430 17.62 0.74 4.59
C ARG A 430 17.27 -0.51 5.40
N ALA A 431 16.36 -0.39 6.35
CA ALA A 431 15.89 -1.55 7.10
C ALA A 431 14.39 -1.50 7.38
N THR A 432 13.76 -2.67 7.32
CA THR A 432 12.53 -3.00 8.02
C THR A 432 12.87 -3.97 9.14
N LYS A 433 11.87 -4.40 9.91
CA LYS A 433 12.05 -5.46 10.91
C LYS A 433 12.74 -6.70 10.34
N ASP A 434 12.40 -7.10 9.11
CA ASP A 434 12.78 -8.39 8.52
C ASP A 434 13.64 -8.27 7.25
N CYS A 435 14.02 -7.06 6.83
CA CYS A 435 14.79 -6.85 5.61
C CYS A 435 15.81 -5.74 5.81
N TYR A 436 17.07 -6.01 5.44
CA TYR A 436 18.17 -5.04 5.54
C TYR A 436 18.86 -4.91 4.18
N ALA A 437 19.02 -3.69 3.72
CA ALA A 437 19.63 -3.39 2.43
C ALA A 437 20.65 -2.25 2.53
N LEU A 438 21.68 -2.35 1.69
CA LEU A 438 22.72 -1.33 1.51
C LEU A 438 22.58 -0.78 0.08
N VAL A 439 22.64 0.52 -0.07
CA VAL A 439 22.50 1.17 -1.38
C VAL A 439 23.69 2.06 -1.63
N ALA A 440 24.30 1.91 -2.82
CA ALA A 440 25.32 2.81 -3.34
C ALA A 440 24.91 3.29 -4.73
N LEU A 441 25.01 4.59 -4.96
CA LEU A 441 24.64 5.27 -6.20
C LEU A 441 25.79 6.16 -6.69
N ASN A 442 26.02 6.24 -8.00
CA ASN A 442 27.07 7.01 -8.65
C ASN A 442 28.50 6.59 -8.28
N GLY A 443 28.69 5.41 -7.76
CA GLY A 443 30.00 4.87 -7.35
C GLY A 443 29.87 3.73 -6.38
N GLY A 444 31.01 3.28 -5.84
CA GLY A 444 31.08 2.29 -4.79
C GLY A 444 30.89 2.89 -3.40
N ALA A 445 30.93 2.05 -2.38
CA ALA A 445 30.83 2.48 -1.00
C ALA A 445 31.46 1.47 -0.03
N THR A 446 31.89 1.96 1.13
CA THR A 446 32.20 1.16 2.31
C THR A 446 31.06 1.34 3.31
N PHE A 447 30.51 0.22 3.78
CA PHE A 447 29.49 0.15 4.82
C PHE A 447 30.08 -0.56 6.04
N THR A 448 30.08 0.09 7.20
CA THR A 448 30.51 -0.51 8.48
C THR A 448 29.31 -0.75 9.39
N ASP A 449 29.50 -1.51 10.45
CA ASP A 449 28.47 -1.78 11.45
C ASP A 449 27.18 -2.38 10.85
N CYS A 450 27.34 -3.19 9.80
CA CYS A 450 26.25 -3.92 9.21
C CYS A 450 25.93 -5.18 10.04
N PRO A 451 24.67 -5.59 10.15
CA PRO A 451 24.33 -6.90 10.71
C PRO A 451 25.12 -8.01 9.98
N ALA A 452 25.82 -8.85 10.75
CA ALA A 452 26.62 -9.93 10.17
C ALA A 452 25.74 -10.86 9.30
N GLY A 453 26.24 -11.28 8.16
CA GLY A 453 25.50 -12.14 7.21
C GLY A 453 26.11 -12.10 5.82
N THR A 454 25.41 -12.70 4.88
CA THR A 454 25.72 -12.63 3.45
C THR A 454 24.84 -11.57 2.80
N TYR A 455 25.45 -10.72 2.01
CA TYR A 455 24.77 -9.67 1.25
C TYR A 455 24.89 -9.95 -0.25
N THR A 456 23.78 -10.06 -0.93
CA THR A 456 23.75 -10.22 -2.39
C THR A 456 23.41 -8.89 -3.04
N ASP A 457 24.26 -8.41 -3.93
CA ASP A 457 23.95 -7.30 -4.81
C ASP A 457 22.95 -7.77 -5.86
N VAL A 458 21.70 -7.37 -5.71
CA VAL A 458 20.61 -7.79 -6.61
C VAL A 458 20.72 -7.16 -8.00
N VAL A 459 21.63 -6.21 -8.19
CA VAL A 459 21.95 -5.62 -9.50
C VAL A 459 22.93 -6.50 -10.27
N THR A 460 24.00 -7.00 -9.62
CA THR A 460 25.08 -7.73 -10.28
C THR A 460 25.11 -9.22 -9.97
N GLY A 461 24.44 -9.66 -8.89
CA GLY A 461 24.49 -11.01 -8.36
C GLY A 461 25.74 -11.30 -7.50
N LYS A 462 26.64 -10.32 -7.32
CA LYS A 462 27.85 -10.48 -6.51
C LYS A 462 27.48 -10.59 -5.03
N THR A 463 28.16 -11.48 -4.30
CA THR A 463 27.95 -11.68 -2.86
C THR A 463 29.08 -11.11 -2.04
N TYR A 464 28.74 -10.66 -0.84
CA TYR A 464 29.64 -10.09 0.14
C TYR A 464 29.32 -10.68 1.52
N ALA A 465 30.28 -10.74 2.42
CA ALA A 465 30.06 -11.31 3.75
C ALA A 465 30.76 -10.49 4.83
N GLY A 466 30.17 -10.45 6.02
CA GLY A 466 30.75 -9.77 7.18
C GLY A 466 29.89 -8.61 7.68
N SER A 467 30.47 -7.82 8.60
CA SER A 467 29.89 -6.59 9.15
C SER A 467 30.45 -5.31 8.54
N THR A 468 31.51 -5.42 7.77
CA THR A 468 32.07 -4.39 6.91
C THR A 468 31.98 -4.86 5.47
N ILE A 469 31.32 -4.11 4.64
CA ILE A 469 31.06 -4.45 3.22
C ILE A 469 31.70 -3.36 2.36
N GLU A 470 32.62 -3.75 1.51
CA GLU A 470 33.26 -2.87 0.54
C GLU A 470 32.71 -3.18 -0.87
N VAL A 471 32.06 -2.19 -1.44
CA VAL A 471 31.45 -2.29 -2.77
C VAL A 471 32.27 -1.45 -3.74
N GLU A 472 32.95 -2.11 -4.66
CA GLU A 472 33.63 -1.45 -5.75
C GLU A 472 32.66 -1.26 -6.93
N ALA A 473 32.54 -0.06 -7.42
CA ALA A 473 31.78 0.26 -8.59
C ALA A 473 32.41 1.48 -9.32
N PRO A 474 32.33 1.54 -10.65
CA PRO A 474 32.71 2.73 -11.39
C PRO A 474 31.87 3.95 -10.93
N SER A 475 32.48 5.14 -10.99
CA SER A 475 31.75 6.41 -10.72
C SER A 475 30.97 6.85 -11.96
N THR A 476 30.01 6.04 -12.38
CA THR A 476 29.15 6.33 -13.52
C THR A 476 27.84 6.92 -13.04
N GLN A 477 27.44 8.05 -13.62
CA GLN A 477 26.19 8.72 -13.27
C GLN A 477 24.99 7.78 -13.42
N GLY A 478 24.17 7.68 -12.40
CA GLY A 478 23.01 6.79 -12.35
C GLY A 478 23.31 5.32 -11.96
N GLN A 479 24.60 4.95 -11.87
CA GLN A 479 24.97 3.57 -11.55
C GLN A 479 24.55 3.22 -10.13
N LEU A 480 23.87 2.09 -10.00
CA LEU A 480 23.24 1.62 -8.76
C LEU A 480 23.83 0.28 -8.31
N ARG A 481 23.95 0.12 -6.99
CA ARG A 481 24.17 -1.15 -6.30
C ARG A 481 23.16 -1.25 -5.15
N VAL A 482 22.54 -2.41 -5.02
CA VAL A 482 21.57 -2.70 -3.95
C VAL A 482 21.92 -4.05 -3.37
N LEU A 483 22.50 -4.06 -2.18
CA LEU A 483 22.90 -5.29 -1.50
C LEU A 483 21.86 -5.65 -0.45
N VAL A 484 21.25 -6.80 -0.58
CA VAL A 484 20.21 -7.28 0.33
C VAL A 484 20.75 -8.41 1.18
N LYS A 485 20.59 -8.30 2.51
CA LYS A 485 21.04 -9.30 3.46
C LYS A 485 20.25 -10.60 3.29
N ASP A 486 20.98 -11.71 3.27
CA ASP A 486 20.45 -13.08 3.19
C ASP A 486 19.54 -13.35 1.97
N TRP A 487 19.69 -12.54 0.93
CA TRP A 487 18.99 -12.70 -0.35
C TRP A 487 19.51 -13.90 -1.13
N LYS A 488 18.58 -14.75 -1.64
CA LYS A 488 18.94 -16.02 -2.26
C LYS A 488 18.60 -16.11 -3.76
N ASP A 489 17.78 -15.19 -4.27
CA ASP A 489 17.21 -15.31 -5.61
C ASP A 489 18.07 -14.65 -6.72
N GLY A 490 19.30 -14.24 -6.41
CA GLY A 490 20.21 -13.66 -7.40
C GLY A 490 19.82 -12.24 -7.85
N LYS A 491 20.00 -11.96 -9.13
CA LYS A 491 19.68 -10.66 -9.75
C LYS A 491 18.17 -10.44 -9.86
N ILE A 492 17.76 -9.17 -9.83
CA ILE A 492 16.36 -8.77 -9.96
C ILE A 492 16.17 -7.90 -11.20
N GLY A 493 15.06 -8.14 -11.93
CA GLY A 493 14.59 -7.26 -13.01
C GLY A 493 15.48 -7.26 -14.24
N GLU A 494 16.09 -8.38 -14.59
CA GLU A 494 16.94 -8.52 -15.79
C GLU A 494 16.17 -8.35 -17.11
N ASP A 495 14.85 -8.34 -17.05
CA ASP A 495 13.93 -7.99 -18.12
C ASP A 495 13.92 -6.48 -18.45
N GLY A 496 14.46 -5.64 -17.58
CA GLY A 496 14.79 -4.23 -17.82
C GLY A 496 16.32 -4.03 -17.90
N ALA A 497 16.74 -2.88 -18.38
CA ALA A 497 18.14 -2.52 -18.48
C ALA A 497 18.42 -1.17 -17.84
N PHE A 498 19.57 -1.01 -17.22
CA PHE A 498 19.99 0.30 -16.75
C PHE A 498 20.56 1.14 -17.88
N ILE A 499 20.34 2.45 -17.85
CA ILE A 499 20.85 3.39 -18.87
C ILE A 499 22.36 3.26 -19.06
N TYR A 500 23.11 3.04 -18.00
CA TYR A 500 24.57 2.89 -18.06
C TYR A 500 25.04 1.53 -18.63
N ASP A 501 24.14 0.57 -18.83
CA ASP A 501 24.43 -0.73 -19.40
C ASP A 501 24.06 -0.82 -20.90
N THR A 502 23.35 0.18 -21.43
CA THR A 502 22.83 0.18 -22.78
C THR A 502 23.53 1.21 -23.67
N THR A 503 23.60 0.94 -24.97
CA THR A 503 23.81 1.97 -25.99
C THR A 503 22.43 2.52 -26.33
N ALA A 504 22.14 3.71 -25.85
CA ALA A 504 20.84 4.36 -25.94
C ALA A 504 20.21 4.28 -27.35
N LYS A 505 18.95 3.84 -27.39
CA LYS A 505 18.06 4.05 -28.52
C LYS A 505 17.01 5.07 -28.09
N SER A 506 17.44 6.29 -27.91
CA SER A 506 16.58 7.40 -27.49
C SER A 506 15.50 7.70 -28.51
N LEU A 507 14.27 7.94 -28.02
CA LEU A 507 13.23 8.64 -28.77
C LEU A 507 13.46 10.16 -28.77
N ASP A 508 14.57 10.64 -28.19
CA ASP A 508 14.93 12.05 -28.15
C ASP A 508 14.94 12.64 -29.55
N GLY A 509 14.16 13.69 -29.76
CA GLY A 509 14.02 14.39 -31.04
C GLY A 509 12.92 13.87 -31.96
N GLN A 510 12.10 12.91 -31.52
CA GLN A 510 10.88 12.58 -32.24
C GLN A 510 9.73 13.42 -31.65
N ASP A 511 9.28 14.39 -32.45
CA ASP A 511 8.09 15.17 -32.14
C ASP A 511 6.85 14.34 -32.47
N TYR A 512 6.32 13.65 -31.45
CA TYR A 512 5.01 13.03 -31.54
C TYR A 512 3.94 14.05 -31.12
N ASP A 513 3.19 14.54 -32.08
CA ASP A 513 2.07 15.47 -31.83
C ASP A 513 0.76 14.75 -31.48
N GLY A 514 0.78 13.43 -31.43
CA GLY A 514 -0.38 12.59 -31.16
C GLY A 514 -1.20 12.24 -32.40
N ASN A 515 -0.85 12.82 -33.56
CA ASN A 515 -1.55 12.61 -34.82
C ASN A 515 -0.68 11.87 -35.86
N GLU A 516 0.57 11.58 -35.54
CA GLU A 516 1.48 10.90 -36.46
C GLU A 516 1.22 9.41 -36.47
N GLU A 517 1.11 8.83 -37.65
CA GLU A 517 1.18 7.38 -37.81
C GLU A 517 2.55 6.88 -37.32
N ALA A 518 2.57 5.81 -36.57
CA ALA A 518 3.78 5.18 -36.09
C ALA A 518 4.70 4.84 -37.29
N GLY A 519 5.74 5.62 -37.48
CA GLY A 519 6.70 5.43 -38.61
C GLY A 519 7.47 4.12 -38.48
N THR A 520 7.53 3.50 -37.29
CA THR A 520 8.20 2.23 -37.06
C THR A 520 7.37 1.37 -36.15
N ILE A 521 6.90 0.26 -36.65
CA ILE A 521 6.23 -0.76 -35.83
C ILE A 521 7.30 -1.60 -35.16
N TRP A 522 7.37 -1.52 -33.86
CA TRP A 522 8.22 -2.35 -33.02
C TRP A 522 7.44 -3.60 -32.61
N ASN A 523 7.70 -4.73 -33.26
CA ASN A 523 7.23 -6.01 -32.81
C ASN A 523 8.14 -6.46 -31.66
N GLN A 524 7.78 -6.10 -30.44
CA GLN A 524 8.51 -6.56 -29.27
C GLN A 524 7.61 -7.33 -28.34
N GLN A 525 8.16 -8.43 -27.89
CA GLN A 525 7.69 -9.08 -26.68
C GLN A 525 8.12 -8.18 -25.53
N GLY A 526 7.17 -7.82 -24.63
CA GLY A 526 7.52 -7.22 -23.35
C GLY A 526 8.39 -8.15 -22.51
N PRO A 527 8.81 -7.71 -21.31
CA PRO A 527 9.60 -8.57 -20.43
C PRO A 527 8.87 -9.88 -20.21
N ILE A 528 9.48 -10.95 -20.74
CA ILE A 528 8.92 -12.30 -20.62
C ILE A 528 9.04 -12.70 -19.16
N GLN A 529 7.92 -12.70 -18.45
CA GLN A 529 7.89 -13.40 -17.16
C GLN A 529 8.12 -14.89 -17.43
N PRO A 530 8.86 -15.60 -16.57
CA PRO A 530 9.00 -17.04 -16.74
C PRO A 530 7.60 -17.66 -16.81
N ALA A 531 7.37 -18.50 -17.82
CA ALA A 531 6.12 -19.24 -17.94
C ALA A 531 5.79 -19.95 -16.62
N SER A 532 4.51 -19.99 -16.25
CA SER A 532 4.11 -20.52 -14.96
C SER A 532 2.85 -21.37 -15.08
N VAL A 533 2.64 -22.25 -14.11
CA VAL A 533 1.38 -22.97 -13.92
C VAL A 533 0.67 -22.40 -12.71
N LEU A 534 -0.55 -21.92 -12.89
CA LEU A 534 -1.39 -21.38 -11.85
C LEU A 534 -2.40 -22.43 -11.40
N PHE A 535 -2.50 -22.60 -10.09
CA PHE A 535 -3.54 -23.41 -9.47
C PHE A 535 -4.49 -22.53 -8.66
N SER A 536 -5.77 -22.86 -8.69
CA SER A 536 -6.79 -22.11 -7.92
C SER A 536 -6.56 -22.14 -6.39
N GLN A 537 -5.70 -23.05 -5.90
CA GLN A 537 -5.27 -23.13 -4.50
C GLN A 537 -3.79 -23.48 -4.42
N ALA A 538 -3.09 -22.88 -3.49
CA ALA A 538 -1.62 -23.01 -3.33
C ALA A 538 -1.16 -24.24 -2.53
N GLY A 539 -2.00 -25.25 -2.37
CA GLY A 539 -1.76 -26.38 -1.46
C GLY A 539 -2.44 -26.16 -0.09
N GLY A 540 -2.13 -27.04 0.87
CA GLY A 540 -2.67 -26.96 2.23
C GLY A 540 -3.55 -28.14 2.63
N SER A 541 -4.20 -28.01 3.77
CA SER A 541 -5.08 -29.08 4.31
C SER A 541 -6.52 -28.92 3.82
N PHE A 542 -7.19 -30.04 3.59
CA PHE A 542 -8.62 -30.06 3.26
C PHE A 542 -9.35 -31.14 4.07
N ARG A 543 -10.65 -30.93 4.33
CA ARG A 543 -11.49 -31.76 5.19
C ARG A 543 -12.66 -32.42 4.47
N THR A 544 -12.87 -32.08 3.22
CA THR A 544 -13.89 -32.68 2.34
C THR A 544 -13.41 -34.02 1.77
N GLU A 545 -14.30 -34.82 1.22
CA GLU A 545 -13.90 -36.06 0.57
C GLU A 545 -12.92 -35.78 -0.57
N THR A 546 -13.18 -34.76 -1.36
CA THR A 546 -12.33 -34.29 -2.43
C THR A 546 -12.33 -32.79 -2.51
N ILE A 547 -11.31 -32.21 -3.14
CA ILE A 547 -11.26 -30.80 -3.57
C ILE A 547 -11.08 -30.75 -5.08
N ASN A 548 -11.73 -29.76 -5.70
CA ASN A 548 -11.57 -29.47 -7.11
C ASN A 548 -10.70 -28.24 -7.29
N LEU A 549 -9.70 -28.35 -8.14
CA LEU A 549 -8.77 -27.30 -8.49
C LEU A 549 -8.89 -27.00 -9.98
N THR A 550 -8.70 -25.74 -10.33
CA THR A 550 -8.37 -25.37 -11.71
C THR A 550 -6.86 -25.21 -11.83
N VAL A 551 -6.31 -25.69 -12.93
CA VAL A 551 -4.90 -25.53 -13.32
C VAL A 551 -4.85 -24.86 -14.69
N THR A 552 -4.02 -23.84 -14.83
CA THR A 552 -3.88 -23.07 -16.06
C THR A 552 -2.39 -22.84 -16.33
N LEU A 553 -1.94 -23.15 -17.52
CA LEU A 553 -0.62 -22.77 -18.01
C LEU A 553 -0.70 -21.35 -18.59
N SER A 554 0.32 -20.52 -18.33
CA SER A 554 0.39 -19.18 -18.90
C SER A 554 0.18 -19.21 -20.43
N GLU A 555 -0.59 -18.25 -20.95
CA GLU A 555 -0.97 -18.21 -22.35
C GLU A 555 0.24 -18.14 -23.29
N ASP A 556 1.28 -17.44 -22.88
CA ASP A 556 2.53 -17.28 -23.63
C ASP A 556 3.55 -18.39 -23.41
N ALA A 557 3.23 -19.41 -22.63
CA ALA A 557 4.14 -20.53 -22.43
C ALA A 557 4.34 -21.30 -23.73
N LYS A 558 5.56 -21.80 -23.91
CA LYS A 558 5.88 -22.74 -25.00
C LYS A 558 5.31 -24.12 -24.72
N SER A 559 5.45 -24.57 -23.47
CA SER A 559 4.95 -25.85 -23.00
C SER A 559 4.84 -25.89 -21.47
N GLY A 560 4.02 -26.76 -20.94
CA GLY A 560 3.95 -27.00 -19.50
C GLY A 560 3.21 -28.29 -19.17
N TRP A 561 3.40 -28.76 -17.96
CA TRP A 561 2.75 -29.97 -17.47
C TRP A 561 2.59 -29.91 -15.95
N TYR A 562 1.67 -30.72 -15.46
CA TYR A 562 1.64 -31.09 -14.04
C TYR A 562 1.62 -32.61 -13.87
N GLN A 563 1.99 -33.06 -12.69
CA GLN A 563 1.96 -34.47 -12.32
C GLN A 563 1.49 -34.62 -10.87
N ILE A 564 0.39 -35.31 -10.67
CA ILE A 564 -0.05 -35.71 -9.34
C ILE A 564 0.76 -36.93 -8.91
N GLN A 565 1.27 -36.93 -7.70
CA GLN A 565 2.05 -38.04 -7.13
C GLN A 565 1.38 -39.41 -7.36
N GLY A 566 2.09 -40.28 -8.06
CA GLY A 566 1.63 -41.63 -8.42
C GLY A 566 0.71 -41.70 -9.64
N GLN A 567 0.60 -40.62 -10.41
CA GLN A 567 -0.13 -40.58 -11.69
C GLN A 567 0.81 -40.16 -12.84
N ASP A 568 0.36 -40.31 -14.06
CA ASP A 568 1.09 -39.86 -15.24
C ASP A 568 1.11 -38.33 -15.35
N LYS A 569 2.09 -37.83 -16.10
CA LYS A 569 2.16 -36.41 -16.45
C LYS A 569 1.01 -35.99 -17.36
N VAL A 570 0.41 -34.86 -17.06
CA VAL A 570 -0.59 -34.23 -17.88
C VAL A 570 0.00 -32.97 -18.52
N ASN A 571 0.06 -32.95 -19.85
CA ASN A 571 0.52 -31.77 -20.57
C ASN A 571 -0.62 -30.75 -20.65
N LEU A 572 -0.27 -29.50 -20.37
CA LEU A 572 -1.22 -28.38 -20.38
C LEU A 572 -1.17 -27.65 -21.72
N THR A 573 -2.33 -27.16 -22.15
CA THR A 573 -2.43 -26.25 -23.28
C THR A 573 -2.34 -24.81 -22.79
N PRO A 574 -1.45 -23.98 -23.36
CA PRO A 574 -1.32 -22.58 -22.95
C PRO A 574 -2.68 -21.84 -23.01
N GLY A 575 -2.98 -21.09 -21.96
CA GLY A 575 -4.20 -20.29 -21.84
C GLY A 575 -5.50 -21.08 -21.55
N VAL A 576 -5.43 -22.43 -21.53
CA VAL A 576 -6.59 -23.27 -21.27
C VAL A 576 -6.62 -23.74 -19.83
N SER A 577 -7.72 -23.48 -19.12
CA SER A 577 -7.92 -23.98 -17.76
C SER A 577 -8.48 -25.40 -17.77
N GLU A 578 -7.85 -26.27 -17.01
CA GLU A 578 -8.31 -27.65 -16.79
C GLU A 578 -8.73 -27.86 -15.34
N ASN A 579 -9.67 -28.77 -15.13
CA ASN A 579 -10.12 -29.13 -13.78
C ASN A 579 -9.44 -30.42 -13.34
N LEU A 580 -8.97 -30.46 -12.11
CA LEU A 580 -8.43 -31.66 -11.46
C LEU A 580 -9.05 -31.83 -10.08
N THR A 581 -9.17 -33.07 -9.65
CA THR A 581 -9.73 -33.41 -8.35
C THR A 581 -8.68 -34.14 -7.51
N ILE A 582 -8.49 -33.67 -6.29
CA ILE A 582 -7.61 -34.25 -5.28
C ILE A 582 -8.46 -34.82 -4.15
N GLY A 583 -8.08 -35.94 -3.57
CA GLY A 583 -8.71 -36.50 -2.37
C GLY A 583 -9.37 -37.86 -2.58
N ALA A 584 -9.74 -38.20 -3.82
CA ALA A 584 -10.34 -39.53 -4.09
C ALA A 584 -9.38 -40.66 -3.68
N GLY A 585 -9.85 -41.56 -2.81
CA GLY A 585 -9.07 -42.67 -2.29
C GLY A 585 -7.95 -42.31 -1.29
N MET A 586 -7.88 -41.05 -0.83
CA MET A 586 -6.98 -40.66 0.25
C MET A 586 -7.60 -40.96 1.63
N ASN A 587 -6.80 -41.50 2.53
CA ASN A 587 -7.17 -41.60 3.94
C ASN A 587 -6.85 -40.29 4.68
N PHE A 588 -7.40 -40.10 5.86
CA PHE A 588 -6.99 -39.00 6.71
C PHE A 588 -5.53 -39.11 7.11
N GLY A 589 -4.80 -38.01 7.01
CA GLY A 589 -3.37 -37.92 7.20
C GLY A 589 -2.55 -38.09 5.95
N ASP A 590 -3.12 -38.64 4.87
CA ASP A 590 -2.42 -38.78 3.59
C ASP A 590 -2.13 -37.42 2.96
N THR A 591 -1.01 -37.35 2.24
CA THR A 591 -0.61 -36.21 1.43
C THR A 591 -0.54 -36.58 -0.03
N LYS A 592 -0.87 -35.63 -0.90
CA LYS A 592 -0.66 -35.69 -2.36
C LYS A 592 0.11 -34.47 -2.80
N THR A 593 1.21 -34.69 -3.50
CA THR A 593 2.00 -33.62 -4.09
C THR A 593 1.69 -33.54 -5.59
N ILE A 594 1.55 -32.33 -6.08
CA ILE A 594 1.46 -32.00 -7.50
C ILE A 594 2.76 -31.30 -7.86
N GLU A 595 3.52 -31.89 -8.74
CA GLU A 595 4.68 -31.25 -9.35
C GLU A 595 4.28 -30.63 -10.68
N TRP A 596 4.90 -29.51 -11.04
CA TRP A 596 4.63 -28.86 -12.32
C TRP A 596 5.88 -28.23 -12.91
N SER A 597 5.82 -28.02 -14.22
CA SER A 597 6.85 -27.32 -14.97
C SER A 597 6.20 -26.50 -16.09
N ALA A 598 6.72 -25.33 -16.33
CA ALA A 598 6.37 -24.48 -17.47
C ALA A 598 7.65 -24.00 -18.16
N GLU A 599 7.67 -24.04 -19.49
CA GLU A 599 8.74 -23.58 -20.35
C GLU A 599 8.27 -22.33 -21.12
N ALA A 600 9.00 -21.23 -20.99
CA ALA A 600 8.75 -20.02 -21.76
C ALA A 600 9.26 -20.12 -23.20
N GLN A 601 8.86 -19.20 -24.07
CA GLN A 601 9.28 -19.18 -25.49
C GLN A 601 10.79 -19.03 -25.66
N ASP A 602 11.46 -18.40 -24.69
CA ASP A 602 12.93 -18.26 -24.65
C ASP A 602 13.67 -19.50 -24.12
N GLY A 603 12.93 -20.56 -23.79
CA GLY A 603 13.48 -21.82 -23.27
C GLY A 603 13.76 -21.83 -21.77
N LYS A 604 13.48 -20.73 -21.05
CA LYS A 604 13.55 -20.73 -19.57
C LYS A 604 12.47 -21.62 -18.98
N VAL A 605 12.86 -22.42 -18.01
CA VAL A 605 11.94 -23.35 -17.34
C VAL A 605 11.75 -22.97 -15.89
N LYS A 606 10.50 -22.93 -15.48
CA LYS A 606 10.08 -22.75 -14.09
C LYS A 606 9.42 -24.03 -13.60
N THR A 607 9.77 -24.48 -12.42
CA THR A 607 9.17 -25.67 -11.77
C THR A 607 8.65 -25.31 -10.39
N GLY A 608 7.71 -26.08 -9.90
CA GLY A 608 7.20 -25.93 -8.54
C GLY A 608 6.45 -27.18 -8.09
N SER A 609 6.01 -27.14 -6.85
CA SER A 609 5.19 -28.21 -6.28
C SER A 609 4.16 -27.66 -5.30
N LEU A 610 3.04 -28.34 -5.19
CA LEU A 610 1.97 -28.08 -4.24
C LEU A 610 1.68 -29.36 -3.48
N THR A 611 1.49 -29.28 -2.18
CA THR A 611 1.14 -30.46 -1.37
C THR A 611 -0.20 -30.22 -0.69
N PHE A 612 -1.10 -31.19 -0.83
CA PHE A 612 -2.41 -31.22 -0.19
C PHE A 612 -2.45 -32.35 0.82
N LYS A 613 -2.98 -32.07 2.02
CA LYS A 613 -3.15 -33.04 3.11
C LYS A 613 -4.62 -33.20 3.42
N LYS A 614 -5.12 -34.44 3.35
CA LYS A 614 -6.49 -34.75 3.78
C LYS A 614 -6.53 -34.88 5.31
N VAL A 615 -7.33 -34.04 5.96
CA VAL A 615 -7.44 -33.98 7.43
C VAL A 615 -8.82 -34.44 7.86
N ASP A 616 -8.88 -35.16 8.96
CA ASP A 616 -10.14 -35.56 9.57
C ASP A 616 -10.96 -34.30 9.94
N PRO A 617 -12.19 -34.15 9.45
CA PRO A 617 -13.03 -33.01 9.80
C PRO A 617 -13.32 -32.91 11.31
N ASN A 618 -13.16 -33.99 12.05
CA ASN A 618 -13.35 -34.06 13.49
C ASN A 618 -12.01 -34.01 14.26
N ALA A 619 -10.88 -33.83 13.58
CA ALA A 619 -9.58 -33.80 14.25
C ALA A 619 -9.51 -32.67 15.27
N THR A 620 -9.00 -32.98 16.44
CA THR A 620 -8.65 -32.03 17.49
C THR A 620 -7.27 -31.46 17.21
N ILE A 621 -7.14 -30.14 17.24
CA ILE A 621 -5.84 -29.45 17.21
C ILE A 621 -5.43 -29.18 18.66
N MET A 622 -4.20 -29.56 19.01
CA MET A 622 -3.67 -29.39 20.36
C MET A 622 -2.69 -28.20 20.39
N VAL A 623 -2.86 -27.36 21.39
CA VAL A 623 -1.86 -26.33 21.74
C VAL A 623 -1.13 -26.80 22.99
N TYR A 624 0.19 -26.96 22.87
CA TYR A 624 1.09 -27.35 23.94
C TYR A 624 1.90 -26.15 24.40
N VAL A 625 1.88 -25.81 25.68
CA VAL A 625 2.60 -24.66 26.21
C VAL A 625 3.55 -25.08 27.34
N GLN A 626 4.85 -24.96 27.09
CA GLN A 626 5.86 -25.09 28.13
C GLN A 626 5.93 -23.77 28.91
N ALA A 627 5.44 -23.79 30.15
CA ALA A 627 5.45 -22.66 31.07
C ALA A 627 5.51 -23.16 32.53
N GLU A 628 6.11 -22.36 33.41
CA GLU A 628 6.22 -22.66 34.83
C GLU A 628 4.83 -22.74 35.48
N ASN A 629 3.97 -21.76 35.18
CA ASN A 629 2.60 -21.70 35.68
C ASN A 629 1.60 -21.86 34.53
N ALA A 630 0.43 -22.41 34.87
CA ALA A 630 -0.65 -22.56 33.89
C ALA A 630 -1.10 -21.24 33.30
N PRO A 631 -0.89 -21.00 31.99
CA PRO A 631 -1.29 -19.77 31.33
C PRO A 631 -2.79 -19.75 31.06
N TYR A 632 -3.31 -18.57 30.75
CA TYR A 632 -4.59 -18.40 30.08
C TYR A 632 -4.38 -18.42 28.57
N ILE A 633 -5.30 -19.04 27.84
CA ILE A 633 -5.32 -19.09 26.41
C ILE A 633 -6.59 -18.40 25.87
N TYR A 634 -6.41 -17.31 25.15
CA TYR A 634 -7.46 -16.66 24.40
C TYR A 634 -7.34 -17.05 22.95
N ALA A 635 -8.41 -17.60 22.37
CA ALA A 635 -8.39 -18.13 21.02
C ALA A 635 -9.63 -17.74 20.23
N TRP A 636 -9.43 -17.48 18.93
CA TRP A 636 -10.52 -17.13 18.01
C TRP A 636 -10.24 -17.63 16.59
N SER A 637 -11.30 -17.90 15.84
CA SER A 637 -11.23 -18.20 14.42
C SER A 637 -11.78 -17.03 13.60
N LYS A 638 -11.19 -16.77 12.43
CA LYS A 638 -11.70 -15.83 11.45
C LYS A 638 -12.54 -16.57 10.40
N GLY A 639 -13.87 -16.38 10.46
CA GLY A 639 -14.79 -16.70 9.38
C GLY A 639 -15.43 -15.41 8.86
N SER A 640 -16.70 -15.46 8.45
CA SER A 640 -17.52 -14.27 8.13
C SER A 640 -17.74 -13.36 9.35
N SER A 641 -17.51 -13.89 10.57
CA SER A 641 -17.47 -13.17 11.84
C SER A 641 -16.41 -13.80 12.74
N ILE A 642 -15.83 -13.01 13.65
CA ILE A 642 -14.90 -13.53 14.67
C ILE A 642 -15.66 -14.43 15.62
N LYS A 643 -15.28 -15.71 15.68
CA LYS A 643 -15.81 -16.68 16.64
C LYS A 643 -14.79 -16.89 17.74
N LYS A 644 -15.15 -16.54 18.98
CA LYS A 644 -14.36 -16.84 20.19
C LYS A 644 -14.47 -18.33 20.50
N LEU A 645 -13.33 -18.99 20.64
CA LEU A 645 -13.27 -20.45 20.81
C LEU A 645 -13.11 -20.88 22.27
N LYS A 646 -12.54 -20.04 23.12
CA LYS A 646 -12.28 -20.32 24.54
C LYS A 646 -12.78 -19.19 25.46
N GLY A 647 -13.94 -18.60 25.10
CA GLY A 647 -14.60 -17.55 25.88
C GLY A 647 -14.06 -16.14 25.60
N ASP A 648 -14.55 -15.18 26.40
CA ASP A 648 -14.09 -13.80 26.35
C ASP A 648 -12.70 -13.64 26.96
N TRP A 649 -12.05 -12.53 26.65
CA TRP A 649 -10.77 -12.17 27.26
C TRP A 649 -10.86 -12.24 28.80
N PRO A 650 -9.90 -12.83 29.49
CA PRO A 650 -8.58 -13.35 29.05
C PRO A 650 -8.60 -14.77 28.46
N GLY A 651 -9.73 -15.34 28.15
CA GLY A 651 -9.87 -16.70 27.67
C GLY A 651 -9.99 -17.71 28.82
N THR A 652 -9.57 -18.95 28.58
CA THR A 652 -9.65 -20.05 29.54
C THR A 652 -8.28 -20.35 30.13
N LYS A 653 -8.20 -20.57 31.43
CA LYS A 653 -6.99 -21.07 32.08
C LYS A 653 -6.72 -22.50 31.63
N MET A 654 -5.50 -22.80 31.21
CA MET A 654 -5.10 -24.15 30.83
C MET A 654 -4.98 -25.00 32.12
N THR A 655 -5.79 -26.02 32.27
CA THR A 655 -5.82 -26.88 33.46
C THR A 655 -5.24 -28.26 33.20
N GLU A 656 -5.25 -28.68 31.94
CA GLU A 656 -4.70 -29.95 31.52
C GLU A 656 -3.21 -29.83 31.23
N SER A 657 -2.44 -30.88 31.45
CA SER A 657 -1.02 -30.89 31.10
C SER A 657 -0.55 -32.30 30.75
N GLU A 658 0.47 -32.37 29.90
CA GLU A 658 1.13 -33.61 29.49
C GLU A 658 2.64 -33.47 29.76
N GLU A 659 3.26 -34.58 30.18
CA GLU A 659 4.72 -34.63 30.32
C GLU A 659 5.30 -35.33 29.08
N ILE A 660 6.22 -34.65 28.37
CA ILE A 660 6.89 -35.17 27.18
C ILE A 660 8.37 -35.12 27.46
N ASN A 661 9.04 -36.27 27.47
CA ASN A 661 10.48 -36.42 27.75
C ASN A 661 10.94 -35.75 29.07
N GLY A 662 10.10 -35.73 30.10
CA GLY A 662 10.42 -35.13 31.40
C GLY A 662 10.14 -33.63 31.51
N GLU A 663 9.65 -33.02 30.42
CA GLU A 663 9.24 -31.61 30.38
C GLU A 663 7.70 -31.51 30.41
N LYS A 664 7.18 -30.58 31.21
CA LYS A 664 5.75 -30.36 31.36
C LYS A 664 5.22 -29.38 30.33
N TYR A 665 4.18 -29.78 29.62
CA TYR A 665 3.42 -28.95 28.69
C TYR A 665 1.98 -28.79 29.17
N TRP A 666 1.52 -27.57 29.35
CA TRP A 666 0.09 -27.27 29.49
C TRP A 666 -0.59 -27.47 28.14
N THR A 667 -1.77 -28.07 28.15
CA THR A 667 -2.46 -28.46 26.91
C THR A 667 -3.84 -27.83 26.80
N CYS A 668 -4.23 -27.51 25.56
CA CYS A 668 -5.59 -27.07 25.26
C CYS A 668 -6.03 -27.63 23.91
N ALA A 669 -7.17 -28.32 23.91
CA ALA A 669 -7.74 -28.96 22.73
C ALA A 669 -8.73 -28.02 22.01
N PHE A 670 -8.72 -28.06 20.68
CA PHE A 670 -9.62 -27.34 19.79
C PHE A 670 -10.26 -28.31 18.80
N ASP A 671 -11.51 -28.67 19.03
CA ASP A 671 -12.25 -29.64 18.24
C ASP A 671 -13.00 -28.95 17.08
N GLY A 672 -12.98 -29.57 15.90
CA GLY A 672 -13.76 -29.13 14.76
C GLY A 672 -13.42 -27.73 14.23
N VAL A 673 -12.21 -27.23 14.50
CA VAL A 673 -11.73 -25.91 14.05
C VAL A 673 -10.75 -26.08 12.93
N GLU A 674 -10.95 -25.34 11.84
CA GLU A 674 -10.13 -25.42 10.64
C GLU A 674 -8.82 -24.64 10.77
N SER A 675 -8.92 -23.44 11.29
CA SER A 675 -7.78 -22.63 11.68
C SER A 675 -8.18 -21.62 12.76
N PHE A 676 -7.26 -21.24 13.61
CA PHE A 676 -7.51 -20.28 14.67
C PHE A 676 -6.24 -19.53 15.06
N ASN A 677 -6.44 -18.48 15.85
CA ASN A 677 -5.37 -17.67 16.41
C ASN A 677 -5.38 -17.80 17.93
N VAL A 678 -4.22 -17.67 18.57
CA VAL A 678 -4.11 -17.66 20.04
C VAL A 678 -3.24 -16.53 20.54
N ILE A 679 -3.58 -16.08 21.76
CA ILE A 679 -2.73 -15.27 22.63
C ILE A 679 -2.67 -15.97 23.99
N LEU A 680 -1.46 -16.12 24.52
CA LEU A 680 -1.23 -16.58 25.88
C LEU A 680 -1.14 -15.37 26.82
N ASN A 681 -1.68 -15.51 28.03
CA ASN A 681 -1.60 -14.42 29.01
C ASN A 681 -1.58 -14.97 30.44
N ASN A 682 -1.23 -14.11 31.40
CA ASN A 682 -1.17 -14.47 32.81
C ASN A 682 -2.36 -13.97 33.64
N ASN A 683 -3.38 -13.40 32.99
CA ASN A 683 -4.53 -12.76 33.61
C ASN A 683 -4.17 -11.64 34.63
N SER A 684 -3.00 -11.05 34.48
CA SER A 684 -2.48 -9.96 35.34
C SER A 684 -1.91 -8.80 34.54
N GLY A 685 -2.33 -8.67 33.27
CA GLY A 685 -1.95 -7.56 32.38
C GLY A 685 -0.83 -7.88 31.40
N ALA A 686 -0.11 -9.00 31.56
CA ALA A 686 0.91 -9.40 30.58
C ALA A 686 0.37 -10.47 29.64
N GLN A 687 0.71 -10.35 28.35
CA GLN A 687 0.29 -11.26 27.29
C GLN A 687 1.38 -11.44 26.24
N SER A 688 1.36 -12.57 25.54
CA SER A 688 2.22 -12.84 24.39
C SER A 688 1.82 -12.04 23.17
N GLY A 689 2.66 -12.05 22.12
CA GLY A 689 2.24 -11.79 20.76
C GLY A 689 1.17 -12.79 20.29
N GLU A 690 0.54 -12.47 19.15
CA GLU A 690 -0.45 -13.33 18.49
C GLU A 690 0.23 -14.44 17.68
N PHE A 691 -0.20 -15.68 17.87
CA PHE A 691 0.09 -16.80 16.98
C PHE A 691 -1.11 -17.00 16.06
N SER A 692 -0.92 -16.78 14.77
CA SER A 692 -2.02 -16.70 13.80
C SER A 692 -2.06 -17.88 12.83
N GLY A 693 -3.27 -18.27 12.42
CA GLY A 693 -3.48 -19.24 11.35
C GLY A 693 -3.07 -20.68 11.72
N ILE A 694 -3.20 -21.05 12.97
CA ILE A 694 -2.87 -22.39 13.47
C ILE A 694 -3.83 -23.40 12.84
N THR A 695 -3.29 -24.39 12.12
CA THR A 695 -4.05 -25.45 11.43
C THR A 695 -3.67 -26.86 11.86
N GLY A 696 -2.72 -27.00 12.78
CA GLY A 696 -2.26 -28.28 13.34
C GLY A 696 -1.70 -28.08 14.73
N ASP A 697 -1.30 -29.16 15.39
CA ASP A 697 -0.71 -29.11 16.71
C ASP A 697 0.48 -28.15 16.75
N ILE A 698 0.52 -27.31 17.79
CA ILE A 698 1.56 -26.29 17.95
C ILE A 698 2.19 -26.38 19.34
N TYR A 699 3.48 -26.19 19.41
CA TYR A 699 4.28 -26.20 20.63
C TYR A 699 4.83 -24.80 20.90
N LEU A 700 4.52 -24.26 22.05
CA LEU A 700 4.89 -22.90 22.45
C LEU A 700 5.70 -22.94 23.75
N LYS A 701 6.68 -22.08 23.88
CA LYS A 701 7.36 -21.77 25.14
C LYS A 701 6.95 -20.38 25.59
N TYR A 702 6.45 -20.25 26.82
CA TYR A 702 5.92 -19.01 27.37
C TYR A 702 6.55 -18.69 28.73
N ASP A 703 7.05 -17.48 28.90
CA ASP A 703 7.73 -17.02 30.11
C ASP A 703 6.78 -16.55 31.25
N GLY A 704 5.47 -16.57 30.99
CA GLY A 704 4.46 -16.04 31.92
C GLY A 704 4.30 -14.52 31.88
N GLY A 705 5.04 -13.83 31.00
CA GLY A 705 5.04 -12.38 30.79
C GLY A 705 4.59 -12.01 29.38
N SER A 706 5.44 -11.33 28.64
CA SER A 706 5.16 -10.88 27.26
C SER A 706 5.85 -11.72 26.19
N ASN A 707 6.74 -12.65 26.55
CA ASN A 707 7.48 -13.43 25.56
C ASN A 707 6.90 -14.84 25.44
N ALA A 708 6.50 -15.18 24.23
CA ALA A 708 6.21 -16.54 23.82
C ALA A 708 6.82 -16.77 22.42
N GLN A 709 7.24 -17.99 22.18
CA GLN A 709 7.80 -18.40 20.89
C GLN A 709 7.33 -19.81 20.53
N GLU A 710 7.16 -20.06 19.26
CA GLU A 710 6.95 -21.41 18.75
C GLU A 710 8.27 -22.19 18.88
N ILE A 711 8.17 -23.43 19.30
CA ILE A 711 9.29 -24.37 19.41
C ILE A 711 8.97 -25.62 18.61
N ASP A 712 10.02 -26.33 18.20
CA ASP A 712 9.85 -27.62 17.53
C ASP A 712 9.09 -28.61 18.40
N ALA A 713 8.24 -29.41 17.76
CA ALA A 713 7.55 -30.48 18.45
C ALA A 713 8.58 -31.43 19.07
N PRO A 714 8.53 -31.68 20.39
CA PRO A 714 9.46 -32.60 21.03
C PRO A 714 9.29 -34.00 20.43
N VAL A 715 10.38 -34.63 20.07
CA VAL A 715 10.33 -36.04 19.61
C VAL A 715 9.91 -36.90 20.78
N ASN A 716 8.61 -37.21 20.85
CA ASN A 716 8.09 -38.07 21.92
C ASN A 716 8.57 -39.50 21.65
N THR A 717 9.47 -40.00 22.47
CA THR A 717 9.99 -41.37 22.39
C THR A 717 9.06 -42.40 23.01
N ALA A 718 8.02 -42.00 23.76
CA ALA A 718 7.03 -42.89 24.35
C ALA A 718 5.99 -43.38 23.33
N ALA A 719 5.64 -44.66 23.39
CA ALA A 719 4.54 -45.20 22.60
C ALA A 719 3.20 -44.62 23.10
N LYS A 720 2.38 -44.06 22.20
CA LYS A 720 1.09 -43.44 22.54
C LYS A 720 0.01 -43.79 21.52
N VAL A 721 -1.20 -44.09 22.01
CA VAL A 721 -2.41 -44.13 21.17
C VAL A 721 -3.21 -42.86 21.41
N THR A 722 -3.57 -42.15 20.35
CA THR A 722 -4.44 -40.99 20.39
C THR A 722 -5.82 -41.39 19.88
N LEU A 723 -6.86 -40.98 20.59
CA LEU A 723 -8.25 -41.17 20.18
C LEU A 723 -8.87 -39.81 19.79
N SER A 724 -9.68 -39.79 18.75
CA SER A 724 -10.43 -38.60 18.32
C SER A 724 -11.85 -38.99 17.89
N PRO A 725 -12.89 -38.50 18.57
CA PRO A 725 -12.88 -37.78 19.85
C PRO A 725 -12.32 -38.61 21.01
N ASN A 726 -11.75 -37.96 22.02
CA ASN A 726 -11.16 -38.60 23.18
C ASN A 726 -12.14 -38.58 24.35
N GLY A 727 -13.21 -39.40 24.24
CA GLY A 727 -14.30 -39.46 25.21
C GLY A 727 -15.40 -38.41 24.98
N GLY A 728 -16.38 -38.38 25.86
CA GLY A 728 -17.55 -37.49 25.81
C GLY A 728 -18.87 -38.23 25.66
N ASP A 729 -19.97 -37.49 25.81
CA ASP A 729 -21.33 -38.01 25.61
C ASP A 729 -21.76 -37.91 24.16
N PHE A 730 -22.53 -38.84 23.67
CA PHE A 730 -23.10 -38.84 22.33
C PHE A 730 -24.54 -39.39 22.31
N GLU A 731 -25.37 -38.88 21.40
CA GLU A 731 -26.80 -39.17 21.39
C GLU A 731 -27.18 -40.48 20.68
N LYS A 732 -26.48 -40.86 19.60
CA LYS A 732 -26.82 -42.06 18.81
C LYS A 732 -25.58 -42.91 18.52
N THR A 733 -24.71 -42.40 17.67
CA THR A 733 -23.46 -43.06 17.30
C THR A 733 -22.32 -42.06 17.24
N VAL A 734 -21.13 -42.51 17.59
CA VAL A 734 -19.93 -41.71 17.42
C VAL A 734 -18.86 -42.56 16.74
N THR A 735 -18.23 -42.01 15.71
CA THR A 735 -17.04 -42.62 15.07
C THR A 735 -15.80 -42.13 15.74
N VAL A 736 -14.99 -43.02 16.27
CA VAL A 736 -13.73 -42.72 16.94
C VAL A 736 -12.57 -43.15 16.04
N THR A 737 -11.59 -42.28 15.88
CA THR A 737 -10.32 -42.58 15.19
C THR A 737 -9.24 -42.85 16.23
N ALA A 738 -8.62 -44.01 16.19
CA ALA A 738 -7.46 -44.38 17.00
C ALA A 738 -6.19 -44.34 16.19
N THR A 739 -5.19 -43.58 16.64
CA THR A 739 -3.90 -43.45 15.94
C THR A 739 -2.77 -43.81 16.90
N LEU A 740 -1.95 -44.78 16.52
CA LEU A 740 -0.72 -45.12 17.21
C LEU A 740 0.42 -44.28 16.65
N ASN A 741 1.20 -43.61 17.50
CA ASN A 741 2.30 -42.78 17.05
C ASN A 741 3.38 -43.60 16.31
N ASN A 742 4.12 -42.94 15.42
CA ASN A 742 5.13 -43.58 14.57
C ASN A 742 6.28 -44.26 15.34
N ASN A 743 6.52 -43.81 16.57
CA ASN A 743 7.61 -44.31 17.41
C ASN A 743 7.25 -45.59 18.18
N ALA A 744 5.96 -45.96 18.19
CA ALA A 744 5.51 -47.13 18.87
C ALA A 744 5.89 -48.41 18.11
N LYS A 745 6.31 -49.41 18.84
CA LYS A 745 6.60 -50.75 18.28
C LYS A 745 5.31 -51.51 17.97
N SER A 746 4.31 -51.34 18.82
CA SER A 746 3.00 -52.00 18.70
C SER A 746 1.99 -51.26 19.58
N GLY A 747 0.73 -51.34 19.24
CA GLY A 747 -0.39 -50.84 20.05
C GLY A 747 -1.66 -51.51 19.61
N TRP A 748 -2.71 -51.39 20.45
CA TRP A 748 -4.03 -51.95 20.18
C TRP A 748 -5.09 -51.11 20.90
N TYR A 749 -6.33 -51.22 20.46
CA TYR A 749 -7.50 -50.74 21.19
C TYR A 749 -8.49 -51.91 21.42
N LYS A 750 -9.40 -51.72 22.38
CA LYS A 750 -10.44 -52.67 22.70
C LYS A 750 -11.71 -51.92 23.07
N ILE A 751 -12.84 -52.35 22.54
CA ILE A 751 -14.17 -51.78 22.84
C ILE A 751 -14.86 -52.72 23.85
N GLY A 752 -15.15 -52.24 25.05
CA GLY A 752 -15.78 -53.00 26.10
C GLY A 752 -15.04 -54.32 26.37
N ASN A 753 -15.80 -55.44 26.35
CA ASN A 753 -15.27 -56.80 26.53
C ASN A 753 -14.90 -57.49 25.21
N GLY A 754 -14.89 -56.78 24.07
CA GLY A 754 -14.54 -57.32 22.76
C GLY A 754 -13.04 -57.74 22.63
N GLU A 755 -12.65 -58.14 21.46
CA GLU A 755 -11.25 -58.53 21.17
C GLU A 755 -10.35 -57.29 21.01
N GLN A 756 -9.06 -57.50 21.21
CA GLN A 756 -8.05 -56.47 20.94
C GLN A 756 -7.85 -56.28 19.43
N VAL A 757 -7.96 -55.04 18.97
CA VAL A 757 -7.69 -54.66 17.57
C VAL A 757 -6.32 -54.01 17.50
N ALA A 758 -5.41 -54.62 16.75
CA ALA A 758 -4.06 -54.11 16.61
C ALA A 758 -4.02 -52.83 15.75
N LEU A 759 -3.22 -51.89 16.22
CA LEU A 759 -2.95 -50.63 15.51
C LEU A 759 -1.63 -50.67 14.80
N THR A 760 -1.57 -50.14 13.58
CA THR A 760 -0.32 -49.94 12.82
C THR A 760 0.24 -48.57 13.15
N PRO A 761 1.51 -48.42 13.54
CA PRO A 761 2.13 -47.13 13.79
C PRO A 761 1.94 -46.19 12.60
N GLY A 762 1.51 -44.93 12.88
CA GLY A 762 1.27 -43.90 11.90
C GLY A 762 0.01 -44.05 11.05
N LYS A 763 -0.77 -45.13 11.20
CA LYS A 763 -2.01 -45.32 10.44
C LYS A 763 -3.21 -45.18 11.33
N PRO A 764 -4.16 -44.28 11.07
CA PRO A 764 -5.42 -44.19 11.81
C PRO A 764 -6.29 -45.43 11.55
N SER A 765 -6.97 -45.85 12.59
CA SER A 765 -8.00 -46.91 12.59
C SER A 765 -9.30 -46.37 13.15
N THR A 766 -10.41 -46.55 12.47
CA THR A 766 -11.70 -46.02 12.88
C THR A 766 -12.63 -47.13 13.39
N PHE A 767 -13.44 -46.83 14.40
CA PHE A 767 -14.52 -47.65 14.87
C PHE A 767 -15.72 -46.79 15.31
N THR A 768 -16.90 -47.39 15.31
CA THR A 768 -18.13 -46.68 15.68
C THR A 768 -18.66 -47.26 16.99
N LEU A 769 -18.99 -46.39 17.94
CA LEU A 769 -19.69 -46.72 19.18
C LEU A 769 -21.17 -46.37 19.07
N GLY A 770 -22.03 -47.12 19.75
CA GLY A 770 -23.46 -46.88 19.83
C GLY A 770 -24.31 -47.51 18.73
N ALA A 771 -23.72 -48.25 17.80
CA ALA A 771 -24.48 -48.87 16.71
C ALA A 771 -25.40 -50.01 17.16
N ASP A 772 -25.08 -50.66 18.32
CA ASP A 772 -25.80 -51.81 18.87
C ASP A 772 -26.07 -51.65 20.40
N MET A 773 -26.09 -50.40 20.91
CA MET A 773 -26.41 -50.13 22.32
C MET A 773 -27.87 -49.75 22.53
#